data_bc35533adbc54c90f59c813c37b0fb4f
#
_entry.id   bc35533adbc54c90f59c813c37b0fb4f
#
_cell.length_a   1.000
_cell.length_b   1.000
_cell.length_c   1.000
_cell.angle_alpha   90.00
_cell.angle_beta   90.00
_cell.angle_gamma   90.00
#
_symmetry.space_group_name_H-M   'P 1'
#
loop_
_entity.id
_entity.type
_entity.pdbx_description
1 polymer ?
#
loop_
_entity_poly.entity_id
_entity_poly.type
_entity_poly.pdbx_seq_one_letter_code
_entity_poly.pdbx_strand_id
1 'polypeptide(L)'
;MGKLDLTKPEYFYNRELSWLKFNLRVLKEAMVKETPLLERLKFIAISASNLDEFFMVRVASLWSNFDSGVEKRDASGMSVHEQLVAISQAAHEQVRTQTKSLIALMAEMDAVKLHFRRVKDLSELGKDWLEEYYREVVFPVLTPMAVDASRPFPFLANKTLNLAVELIKADGEHSMGLIQVPSVLDRIVEVEPEGKRTFVFLEDIIASHCHDLFKGCHILDMVSFRVTRDSDLDLEEDDSVDLMKEVEESLRKRKRGAAVRLEIFKTNNNRIKKFLEENLDVTEMEVYEINGPLDPTCFFKFIGMKGMWPWLYEPFVPQRPLELPNDSDLFAAIRENDILLHHPYESFDPVVKLVSDAADDPQVLAIKQTLYRVSGNSPIVAALARAAENGKQVTVLVELKARFDEENNILWARRLEKAGCHVIYGLVGLKTHAKIILIVRKEDNGIKRYLHLGTGNYNDSTAKLYTDLGLMTANDEFGSDASAFFNLLSGYSEPPVWNKLVMAPLGLREKIYALIDNEIAMVRSGREGHIIAKMNSLIDQPVIQKLYEASAAGVHIDLIVRGICGLRTGIEGISDNITVRSIVGRQLEHSRIFWFANGGEEQLYLSSADWMPRNLNDRVELFFPVETEEHIRRIKALLDLYLRDNVGAHMMQSNGSYRRVRNKLEPVSAQSTLYEMAQLAVTADKLPMEKRLQPVFSRR
;
A
#
# COMPACT_ATOMS: atom_id res chain seq x y z
N MET A 1 -19.36 -1.29 40.09
CA MET A 1 -19.76 -1.30 38.67
C MET A 1 -19.53 -2.71 38.13
N GLY A 2 -20.53 -3.37 37.54
CA GLY A 2 -20.36 -4.68 36.89
C GLY A 2 -19.33 -4.55 35.78
N LYS A 3 -18.55 -5.62 35.56
CA LYS A 3 -17.53 -5.65 34.50
C LYS A 3 -18.25 -5.42 33.15
N LEU A 4 -17.94 -4.35 32.43
CA LEU A 4 -18.49 -4.07 31.10
C LEU A 4 -18.13 -5.23 30.17
N ASP A 5 -19.10 -5.82 29.51
CA ASP A 5 -18.86 -6.80 28.46
C ASP A 5 -18.53 -6.06 27.14
N LEU A 6 -17.23 -5.96 26.86
CA LEU A 6 -16.69 -5.28 25.67
C LEU A 6 -16.52 -6.23 24.48
N THR A 7 -17.03 -7.46 24.54
CA THR A 7 -16.91 -8.46 23.48
C THR A 7 -18.07 -8.42 22.48
N LYS A 8 -19.10 -7.62 22.73
CA LYS A 8 -20.31 -7.57 21.91
C LYS A 8 -20.01 -7.17 20.47
N PRO A 9 -20.58 -7.88 19.48
CA PRO A 9 -20.36 -7.59 18.06
C PRO A 9 -20.72 -6.16 17.65
N GLU A 10 -21.69 -5.54 18.29
CA GLU A 10 -22.14 -4.16 18.05
C GLU A 10 -21.07 -3.10 18.30
N TYR A 11 -19.98 -3.44 19.02
CA TYR A 11 -18.86 -2.55 19.31
C TYR A 11 -17.77 -2.60 18.24
N PHE A 12 -17.90 -3.51 17.28
CA PHE A 12 -16.90 -3.67 16.23
C PHE A 12 -17.49 -3.35 14.86
N TYR A 13 -16.64 -2.87 13.98
CA TYR A 13 -16.96 -2.63 12.59
C TYR A 13 -16.32 -3.70 11.70
N ASN A 14 -17.07 -4.20 10.69
CA ASN A 14 -16.55 -5.21 9.79
C ASN A 14 -15.31 -4.70 9.05
N ARG A 15 -14.29 -5.51 8.99
CA ARG A 15 -12.99 -5.20 8.40
C ARG A 15 -13.08 -4.85 6.91
N GLU A 16 -13.82 -5.65 6.13
CA GLU A 16 -13.87 -5.52 4.67
C GLU A 16 -14.70 -4.30 4.26
N LEU A 17 -15.77 -4.04 4.96
CA LEU A 17 -16.57 -2.81 4.77
C LEU A 17 -15.79 -1.56 5.19
N SER A 18 -14.97 -1.64 6.24
CA SER A 18 -14.06 -0.56 6.62
C SER A 18 -13.02 -0.31 5.53
N TRP A 19 -12.51 -1.38 4.89
CA TRP A 19 -11.57 -1.27 3.78
C TRP A 19 -12.21 -0.59 2.56
N LEU A 20 -13.42 -0.96 2.18
CA LEU A 20 -14.16 -0.30 1.09
C LEU A 20 -14.40 1.18 1.37
N LYS A 21 -14.72 1.54 2.61
CA LYS A 21 -14.82 2.96 3.02
C LYS A 21 -13.48 3.69 2.94
N PHE A 22 -12.37 3.02 3.22
CA PHE A 22 -11.04 3.59 2.99
C PHE A 22 -10.80 3.83 1.50
N ASN A 23 -11.03 2.84 0.64
CA ASN A 23 -10.82 2.99 -0.79
C ASN A 23 -11.75 4.05 -1.42
N LEU A 24 -12.95 4.21 -0.86
CA LEU A 24 -13.84 5.32 -1.22
C LEU A 24 -13.26 6.70 -0.83
N ARG A 25 -12.51 6.82 0.29
CA ARG A 25 -11.79 8.07 0.64
C ARG A 25 -10.70 8.37 -0.39
N VAL A 26 -9.94 7.35 -0.81
CA VAL A 26 -8.94 7.47 -1.89
C VAL A 26 -9.60 7.95 -3.18
N LEU A 27 -10.72 7.33 -3.58
CA LEU A 27 -11.47 7.75 -4.77
C LEU A 27 -11.97 9.19 -4.67
N LYS A 28 -12.41 9.64 -3.50
CA LYS A 28 -12.92 11.01 -3.29
C LYS A 28 -11.85 12.09 -3.51
N GLU A 29 -10.56 11.78 -3.41
CA GLU A 29 -9.50 12.74 -3.77
C GLU A 29 -9.55 13.09 -5.27
N ALA A 30 -10.06 12.22 -6.13
CA ALA A 30 -10.31 12.53 -7.53
C ALA A 30 -11.39 13.61 -7.75
N MET A 31 -12.19 13.91 -6.75
CA MET A 31 -13.28 14.91 -6.81
C MET A 31 -12.86 16.26 -6.23
N VAL A 32 -11.65 16.37 -5.66
CA VAL A 32 -11.11 17.59 -5.06
C VAL A 32 -10.58 18.48 -6.19
N LYS A 33 -11.23 19.62 -6.43
CA LYS A 33 -10.92 20.48 -7.58
C LYS A 33 -9.55 21.19 -7.47
N GLU A 34 -9.07 21.37 -6.26
CA GLU A 34 -7.76 21.94 -5.94
C GLU A 34 -6.61 20.99 -6.33
N THR A 35 -6.89 19.70 -6.44
CA THR A 35 -5.93 18.68 -6.91
C THR A 35 -5.76 18.79 -8.42
N PRO A 36 -4.51 18.81 -8.96
CA PRO A 36 -4.25 18.85 -10.39
C PRO A 36 -4.99 17.76 -11.17
N LEU A 37 -5.39 18.05 -12.41
CA LEU A 37 -6.29 17.20 -13.19
C LEU A 37 -5.83 15.76 -13.35
N LEU A 38 -4.55 15.54 -13.70
CA LEU A 38 -4.01 14.18 -13.87
C LEU A 38 -3.68 13.49 -12.54
N GLU A 39 -3.48 14.23 -11.47
CA GLU A 39 -3.41 13.63 -10.12
C GLU A 39 -4.78 13.10 -9.69
N ARG A 40 -5.87 13.81 -10.02
CA ARG A 40 -7.24 13.31 -9.81
C ARG A 40 -7.47 12.02 -10.59
N LEU A 41 -7.00 11.95 -11.83
CA LEU A 41 -7.03 10.73 -12.64
C LEU A 41 -6.21 9.60 -12.02
N LYS A 42 -5.03 9.92 -11.46
CA LYS A 42 -4.20 8.97 -10.72
C LYS A 42 -4.93 8.37 -9.52
N PHE A 43 -5.69 9.15 -8.75
CA PHE A 43 -6.49 8.64 -7.64
C PHE A 43 -7.58 7.66 -8.09
N ILE A 44 -8.17 7.86 -9.27
CA ILE A 44 -9.08 6.85 -9.87
C ILE A 44 -8.33 5.56 -10.17
N ALA A 45 -7.16 5.65 -10.81
CA ALA A 45 -6.34 4.48 -11.12
C ALA A 45 -5.87 3.73 -9.86
N ILE A 46 -5.47 4.48 -8.80
CA ILE A 46 -5.12 3.89 -7.49
C ILE A 46 -6.33 3.17 -6.88
N SER A 47 -7.50 3.81 -6.88
CA SER A 47 -8.71 3.20 -6.35
C SER A 47 -9.11 1.92 -7.10
N ALA A 48 -8.91 1.87 -8.43
CA ALA A 48 -9.15 0.68 -9.25
C ALA A 48 -8.14 -0.43 -8.94
N SER A 49 -6.85 -0.10 -8.87
CA SER A 49 -5.79 -1.06 -8.50
C SER A 49 -6.01 -1.65 -7.10
N ASN A 50 -6.43 -0.82 -6.15
CA ASN A 50 -6.78 -1.26 -4.81
C ASN A 50 -7.96 -2.25 -4.82
N LEU A 51 -9.00 -1.99 -5.62
CA LEU A 51 -10.13 -2.91 -5.77
C LEU A 51 -9.70 -4.24 -6.39
N ASP A 52 -8.82 -4.23 -7.38
CA ASP A 52 -8.26 -5.47 -7.95
C ASP A 52 -7.63 -6.32 -6.86
N GLU A 53 -6.73 -5.74 -6.04
CA GLU A 53 -6.09 -6.47 -4.94
C GLU A 53 -7.10 -6.96 -3.91
N PHE A 54 -8.11 -6.16 -3.59
CA PHE A 54 -9.15 -6.51 -2.64
C PHE A 54 -9.94 -7.74 -3.12
N PHE A 55 -10.36 -7.78 -4.39
CA PHE A 55 -11.04 -8.91 -4.97
C PHE A 55 -10.15 -10.15 -5.08
N MET A 56 -8.92 -9.98 -5.60
CA MET A 56 -7.97 -11.06 -5.79
C MET A 56 -7.59 -11.80 -4.51
N VAL A 57 -7.75 -11.14 -3.35
CA VAL A 57 -7.25 -11.67 -2.08
C VAL A 57 -8.36 -11.81 -1.06
N ARG A 58 -9.06 -10.71 -0.76
CA ARG A 58 -10.00 -10.68 0.38
C ARG A 58 -11.35 -11.27 0.03
N VAL A 59 -11.90 -10.88 -1.12
CA VAL A 59 -13.17 -11.42 -1.60
C VAL A 59 -12.99 -12.87 -2.00
N ALA A 60 -11.88 -13.21 -2.67
CA ALA A 60 -11.51 -14.58 -3.00
C ALA A 60 -11.47 -15.49 -1.75
N SER A 61 -10.77 -15.07 -0.69
CA SER A 61 -10.73 -15.82 0.57
C SER A 61 -12.12 -15.97 1.22
N LEU A 62 -13.01 -14.98 1.10
CA LEU A 62 -14.39 -15.10 1.60
C LEU A 62 -15.21 -16.08 0.77
N TRP A 63 -15.06 -16.09 -0.56
CA TRP A 63 -15.71 -17.09 -1.41
C TRP A 63 -15.22 -18.51 -1.09
N SER A 64 -13.90 -18.70 -0.94
CA SER A 64 -13.34 -20.00 -0.52
C SER A 64 -13.91 -20.48 0.83
N ASN A 65 -14.05 -19.57 1.80
CA ASN A 65 -14.68 -19.89 3.08
C ASN A 65 -16.16 -20.22 2.95
N PHE A 66 -16.89 -19.53 2.08
CA PHE A 66 -18.30 -19.79 1.81
C PHE A 66 -18.50 -21.18 1.19
N ASP A 67 -17.73 -21.50 0.16
CA ASP A 67 -17.76 -22.80 -0.54
C ASP A 67 -17.35 -23.96 0.36
N SER A 68 -16.43 -23.69 1.32
CA SER A 68 -16.01 -24.67 2.34
C SER A 68 -16.99 -24.79 3.52
N GLY A 69 -18.11 -24.04 3.51
CA GLY A 69 -19.14 -24.12 4.55
C GLY A 69 -18.71 -23.55 5.91
N VAL A 70 -17.81 -22.57 5.94
CA VAL A 70 -17.36 -21.93 7.19
C VAL A 70 -18.49 -21.10 7.81
N GLU A 71 -18.96 -21.49 8.97
CA GLU A 71 -20.06 -20.81 9.70
C GLU A 71 -19.58 -19.71 10.67
N LYS A 72 -18.27 -19.58 10.88
CA LYS A 72 -17.72 -18.62 11.85
C LYS A 72 -18.10 -17.18 11.47
N ARG A 73 -18.71 -16.46 12.44
CA ARG A 73 -18.99 -15.04 12.34
C ARG A 73 -17.73 -14.21 12.61
N ASP A 74 -17.63 -13.05 11.97
CA ASP A 74 -16.56 -12.10 12.22
C ASP A 74 -16.77 -11.31 13.54
N ALA A 75 -15.85 -10.39 13.83
CA ALA A 75 -15.92 -9.56 15.04
C ALA A 75 -17.20 -8.72 15.12
N SER A 76 -17.74 -8.29 13.99
CA SER A 76 -18.98 -7.50 13.90
C SER A 76 -20.25 -8.35 13.92
N GLY A 77 -20.13 -9.68 14.03
CA GLY A 77 -21.22 -10.64 14.09
C GLY A 77 -21.75 -11.08 12.71
N MET A 78 -21.12 -10.67 11.61
CA MET A 78 -21.56 -11.03 10.25
C MET A 78 -21.08 -12.43 9.88
N SER A 79 -21.96 -13.26 9.29
CA SER A 79 -21.59 -14.50 8.61
C SER A 79 -20.83 -14.20 7.32
N VAL A 80 -20.16 -15.22 6.74
CA VAL A 80 -19.45 -15.09 5.47
C VAL A 80 -20.39 -14.63 4.35
N HIS A 81 -21.58 -15.20 4.25
CA HIS A 81 -22.58 -14.79 3.26
C HIS A 81 -23.05 -13.34 3.45
N GLU A 82 -23.36 -12.91 4.68
CA GLU A 82 -23.74 -11.53 4.99
C GLU A 82 -22.63 -10.55 4.60
N GLN A 83 -21.36 -10.91 4.81
CA GLN A 83 -20.22 -10.12 4.37
C GLN A 83 -20.14 -10.01 2.85
N LEU A 84 -20.25 -11.11 2.10
CA LEU A 84 -20.21 -11.13 0.64
C LEU A 84 -21.32 -10.25 0.03
N VAL A 85 -22.55 -10.36 0.52
CA VAL A 85 -23.68 -9.51 0.07
C VAL A 85 -23.39 -8.03 0.33
N ALA A 86 -22.95 -7.67 1.53
CA ALA A 86 -22.67 -6.28 1.89
C ALA A 86 -21.46 -5.71 1.10
N ILE A 87 -20.43 -6.52 0.87
CA ILE A 87 -19.27 -6.18 0.04
C ILE A 87 -19.72 -5.93 -1.40
N SER A 88 -20.52 -6.84 -1.99
CA SER A 88 -21.03 -6.69 -3.36
C SER A 88 -21.78 -5.36 -3.52
N GLN A 89 -22.72 -5.05 -2.62
CA GLN A 89 -23.47 -3.78 -2.65
C GLN A 89 -22.57 -2.56 -2.58
N ALA A 90 -21.63 -2.53 -1.63
CA ALA A 90 -20.71 -1.40 -1.44
C ALA A 90 -19.72 -1.25 -2.61
N ALA A 91 -19.22 -2.36 -3.17
CA ALA A 91 -18.30 -2.35 -4.30
C ALA A 91 -19.00 -1.89 -5.59
N HIS A 92 -20.24 -2.32 -5.86
CA HIS A 92 -21.04 -1.83 -7.00
C HIS A 92 -21.27 -0.32 -6.92
N GLU A 93 -21.57 0.22 -5.75
CA GLU A 93 -21.72 1.67 -5.57
C GLU A 93 -20.40 2.40 -5.81
N GLN A 94 -19.30 1.84 -5.31
CA GLN A 94 -17.97 2.43 -5.51
C GLN A 94 -17.56 2.41 -6.98
N VAL A 95 -17.76 1.31 -7.72
CA VAL A 95 -17.46 1.20 -9.15
C VAL A 95 -18.30 2.19 -9.95
N ARG A 96 -19.60 2.33 -9.64
CA ARG A 96 -20.45 3.36 -10.28
C ARG A 96 -19.92 4.77 -10.03
N THR A 97 -19.50 5.07 -8.80
CA THR A 97 -18.92 6.38 -8.44
C THR A 97 -17.59 6.62 -9.17
N GLN A 98 -16.74 5.60 -9.25
CA GLN A 98 -15.46 5.63 -9.96
C GLN A 98 -15.66 5.90 -11.47
N THR A 99 -16.57 5.16 -12.11
CA THR A 99 -16.89 5.33 -13.52
C THR A 99 -17.44 6.73 -13.82
N LYS A 100 -18.37 7.22 -12.98
CA LYS A 100 -18.93 8.58 -13.12
C LYS A 100 -17.84 9.66 -12.99
N SER A 101 -16.93 9.49 -12.05
CA SER A 101 -15.83 10.42 -11.83
C SER A 101 -14.83 10.39 -12.99
N LEU A 102 -14.52 9.20 -13.53
CA LEU A 102 -13.67 9.03 -14.70
C LEU A 102 -14.24 9.76 -15.92
N ILE A 103 -15.52 9.55 -16.24
CA ILE A 103 -16.18 10.21 -17.37
C ILE A 103 -16.15 11.74 -17.20
N ALA A 104 -16.40 12.24 -16.00
CA ALA A 104 -16.33 13.66 -15.71
C ALA A 104 -14.90 14.23 -15.91
N LEU A 105 -13.87 13.50 -15.47
CA LEU A 105 -12.48 13.91 -15.68
C LEU A 105 -12.08 13.84 -17.15
N MET A 106 -12.53 12.87 -17.91
CA MET A 106 -12.29 12.80 -19.36
C MET A 106 -12.89 14.03 -20.09
N ALA A 107 -14.04 14.51 -19.64
CA ALA A 107 -14.62 15.76 -20.18
C ALA A 107 -13.79 16.99 -19.79
N GLU A 108 -13.25 17.06 -18.57
CA GLU A 108 -12.32 18.11 -18.15
C GLU A 108 -11.00 18.05 -18.94
N MET A 109 -10.49 16.85 -19.24
CA MET A 109 -9.30 16.62 -20.05
C MET A 109 -9.51 17.11 -21.49
N ASP A 110 -10.69 16.89 -22.07
CA ASP A 110 -11.05 17.38 -23.40
C ASP A 110 -10.96 18.92 -23.45
N ALA A 111 -11.39 19.62 -22.41
CA ALA A 111 -11.32 21.07 -22.33
C ALA A 111 -9.87 21.60 -22.31
N VAL A 112 -8.91 20.83 -21.84
CA VAL A 112 -7.47 21.17 -21.84
C VAL A 112 -6.71 20.55 -23.02
N LYS A 113 -7.41 20.10 -24.06
CA LYS A 113 -6.87 19.54 -25.31
C LYS A 113 -6.17 18.19 -25.16
N LEU A 114 -6.57 17.40 -24.18
CA LEU A 114 -6.27 15.97 -24.06
C LEU A 114 -7.51 15.19 -24.50
N HIS A 115 -7.58 14.84 -25.77
CA HIS A 115 -8.80 14.33 -26.38
C HIS A 115 -8.83 12.79 -26.42
N PHE A 116 -9.78 12.15 -25.75
CA PHE A 116 -10.08 10.77 -26.00
C PHE A 116 -11.21 10.68 -27.03
N ARG A 117 -10.97 9.96 -28.12
CA ARG A 117 -11.90 9.84 -29.25
C ARG A 117 -12.16 8.36 -29.59
N ARG A 118 -13.33 8.06 -30.13
CA ARG A 118 -13.57 6.79 -30.79
C ARG A 118 -13.02 6.86 -32.21
N VAL A 119 -12.68 5.72 -32.81
CA VAL A 119 -12.13 5.64 -34.16
C VAL A 119 -13.03 6.37 -35.19
N LYS A 120 -14.36 6.24 -35.09
CA LYS A 120 -15.32 6.90 -35.99
C LYS A 120 -15.30 8.43 -35.94
N ASP A 121 -14.85 9.01 -34.83
CA ASP A 121 -14.87 10.46 -34.58
C ASP A 121 -13.56 11.15 -34.95
N LEU A 122 -12.60 10.40 -35.52
CA LEU A 122 -11.34 10.92 -36.05
C LEU A 122 -11.49 11.52 -37.43
N SER A 123 -10.53 12.38 -37.80
CA SER A 123 -10.38 12.84 -39.19
C SER A 123 -10.04 11.68 -40.12
N GLU A 124 -10.22 11.86 -41.46
CA GLU A 124 -9.83 10.83 -42.43
C GLU A 124 -8.33 10.50 -42.34
N LEU A 125 -7.47 11.52 -42.13
CA LEU A 125 -6.03 11.28 -41.93
C LEU A 125 -5.74 10.48 -40.66
N GLY A 126 -6.49 10.71 -39.59
CA GLY A 126 -6.37 9.96 -38.35
C GLY A 126 -6.83 8.51 -38.53
N LYS A 127 -7.90 8.27 -39.30
CA LYS A 127 -8.39 6.91 -39.62
C LYS A 127 -7.39 6.17 -40.52
N ASP A 128 -6.84 6.80 -41.55
CA ASP A 128 -5.84 6.20 -42.41
C ASP A 128 -4.58 5.79 -41.63
N TRP A 129 -4.12 6.65 -40.72
CA TRP A 129 -2.99 6.36 -39.85
C TRP A 129 -3.30 5.19 -38.92
N LEU A 130 -4.51 5.14 -38.34
CA LEU A 130 -4.94 4.02 -37.48
C LEU A 130 -5.07 2.70 -38.23
N GLU A 131 -5.52 2.75 -39.50
CA GLU A 131 -5.58 1.57 -40.36
C GLU A 131 -4.19 0.99 -40.60
N GLU A 132 -3.18 1.84 -40.88
CA GLU A 132 -1.79 1.43 -41.04
C GLU A 132 -1.23 0.86 -39.71
N TYR A 133 -1.45 1.59 -38.60
CA TYR A 133 -1.05 1.15 -37.27
C TYR A 133 -1.68 -0.21 -36.90
N TYR A 134 -2.98 -0.39 -37.19
CA TYR A 134 -3.64 -1.65 -36.97
C TYR A 134 -3.00 -2.79 -37.79
N ARG A 135 -2.76 -2.60 -39.06
CA ARG A 135 -2.20 -3.64 -39.92
C ARG A 135 -0.77 -4.01 -39.58
N GLU A 136 0.05 -3.01 -39.27
CA GLU A 136 1.48 -3.24 -39.05
C GLU A 136 1.82 -3.65 -37.63
N VAL A 137 1.09 -3.13 -36.64
CA VAL A 137 1.44 -3.28 -35.21
C VAL A 137 0.45 -4.14 -34.45
N VAL A 138 -0.86 -3.91 -34.63
CA VAL A 138 -1.88 -4.56 -33.80
C VAL A 138 -2.27 -5.93 -34.34
N PHE A 139 -2.63 -6.02 -35.61
CA PHE A 139 -3.09 -7.25 -36.23
C PHE A 139 -2.15 -8.46 -36.13
N PRO A 140 -0.80 -8.29 -36.28
CA PRO A 140 0.13 -9.42 -36.20
C PRO A 140 0.20 -10.08 -34.81
N VAL A 141 -0.20 -9.37 -33.75
CA VAL A 141 -0.17 -9.88 -32.35
C VAL A 141 -1.52 -10.36 -31.86
N LEU A 142 -2.59 -10.22 -32.67
CA LEU A 142 -3.93 -10.67 -32.31
C LEU A 142 -4.14 -12.14 -32.61
N THR A 143 -4.80 -12.83 -31.69
CA THR A 143 -5.23 -14.22 -31.86
C THR A 143 -6.70 -14.32 -31.51
N PRO A 144 -7.62 -14.30 -32.53
CA PRO A 144 -9.03 -14.52 -32.27
C PRO A 144 -9.29 -16.00 -31.92
N MET A 145 -10.14 -16.22 -30.93
CA MET A 145 -10.48 -17.54 -30.41
C MET A 145 -11.99 -17.77 -30.60
N ALA A 146 -12.36 -18.72 -31.44
CA ALA A 146 -13.75 -19.14 -31.52
C ALA A 146 -14.08 -20.12 -30.39
N VAL A 147 -15.29 -20.04 -29.83
CA VAL A 147 -15.78 -20.91 -28.77
C VAL A 147 -16.94 -21.72 -29.28
N ASP A 148 -16.78 -23.03 -29.37
CA ASP A 148 -17.78 -23.99 -29.79
C ASP A 148 -17.57 -25.37 -29.14
N ALA A 149 -18.37 -26.35 -29.48
CA ALA A 149 -18.30 -27.70 -28.91
C ALA A 149 -16.91 -28.38 -29.06
N SER A 150 -16.14 -28.01 -30.10
CA SER A 150 -14.79 -28.54 -30.35
C SER A 150 -13.66 -27.65 -29.77
N ARG A 151 -14.00 -26.42 -29.43
CA ARG A 151 -13.08 -25.39 -28.87
C ARG A 151 -13.71 -24.80 -27.61
N PRO A 152 -13.45 -25.39 -26.45
CA PRO A 152 -14.02 -24.93 -25.21
C PRO A 152 -13.55 -23.51 -24.87
N PHE A 153 -14.25 -22.85 -23.94
CA PHE A 153 -13.90 -21.52 -23.46
C PHE A 153 -12.43 -21.48 -22.99
N PRO A 154 -11.60 -20.59 -23.56
CA PRO A 154 -10.17 -20.55 -23.24
C PRO A 154 -9.95 -20.03 -21.81
N PHE A 155 -8.83 -20.44 -21.24
CA PHE A 155 -8.41 -19.83 -19.98
C PHE A 155 -7.93 -18.39 -20.21
N LEU A 156 -8.65 -17.42 -19.63
CA LEU A 156 -8.30 -16.01 -19.65
C LEU A 156 -7.47 -15.67 -18.43
N ALA A 157 -6.31 -15.07 -18.65
CA ALA A 157 -5.41 -14.70 -17.57
C ALA A 157 -6.02 -13.59 -16.68
N ASN A 158 -5.56 -13.54 -15.42
CA ASN A 158 -6.04 -12.56 -14.43
C ASN A 158 -5.83 -11.12 -14.93
N LYS A 159 -6.84 -10.28 -14.79
CA LYS A 159 -6.88 -8.86 -15.16
C LYS A 159 -6.70 -8.54 -16.66
N THR A 160 -6.71 -9.52 -17.53
CA THR A 160 -6.67 -9.25 -18.98
C THR A 160 -7.97 -8.62 -19.47
N LEU A 161 -7.84 -7.63 -20.34
CA LEU A 161 -8.96 -7.04 -21.08
C LEU A 161 -9.21 -7.88 -22.34
N ASN A 162 -10.47 -8.17 -22.59
CA ASN A 162 -10.90 -9.02 -23.69
C ASN A 162 -12.12 -8.43 -24.40
N LEU A 163 -12.36 -8.82 -25.63
CA LEU A 163 -13.59 -8.57 -26.38
C LEU A 163 -14.32 -9.90 -26.58
N ALA A 164 -15.58 -9.96 -26.19
CA ALA A 164 -16.49 -11.04 -26.53
C ALA A 164 -17.31 -10.62 -27.75
N VAL A 165 -17.34 -11.46 -28.76
CA VAL A 165 -17.95 -11.19 -30.08
C VAL A 165 -19.04 -12.21 -30.37
N GLU A 166 -20.25 -11.74 -30.58
CA GLU A 166 -21.34 -12.59 -31.04
C GLU A 166 -21.33 -12.68 -32.60
N LEU A 167 -21.27 -13.89 -33.10
CA LEU A 167 -21.09 -14.20 -34.54
C LEU A 167 -22.24 -15.04 -35.09
N ILE A 168 -22.57 -14.81 -36.35
CA ILE A 168 -23.36 -15.76 -37.16
C ILE A 168 -22.45 -16.32 -38.26
N LYS A 169 -22.31 -17.62 -38.30
CA LYS A 169 -21.60 -18.34 -39.37
C LYS A 169 -22.41 -18.33 -40.69
N ALA A 170 -21.74 -18.66 -41.77
CA ALA A 170 -22.39 -18.72 -43.12
C ALA A 170 -23.56 -19.69 -43.20
N ASP A 171 -23.63 -20.72 -42.35
CA ASP A 171 -24.72 -21.68 -42.22
C ASP A 171 -25.87 -21.20 -41.33
N GLY A 172 -25.79 -19.99 -40.76
CA GLY A 172 -26.76 -19.40 -39.88
C GLY A 172 -26.60 -19.79 -38.40
N GLU A 173 -25.57 -20.58 -38.02
CA GLU A 173 -25.30 -20.95 -36.66
C GLU A 173 -24.76 -19.78 -35.87
N HIS A 174 -25.26 -19.54 -34.63
CA HIS A 174 -24.70 -18.58 -33.69
C HIS A 174 -23.46 -19.16 -33.02
N SER A 175 -22.42 -18.36 -32.94
CA SER A 175 -21.16 -18.71 -32.32
C SER A 175 -20.61 -17.54 -31.50
N MET A 176 -19.70 -17.80 -30.59
CA MET A 176 -19.00 -16.78 -29.82
C MET A 176 -17.51 -16.76 -30.15
N GLY A 177 -16.97 -15.57 -30.28
CA GLY A 177 -15.55 -15.33 -30.44
C GLY A 177 -15.01 -14.53 -29.28
N LEU A 178 -13.73 -14.73 -28.96
CA LEU A 178 -13.01 -13.97 -27.98
C LEU A 178 -11.75 -13.39 -28.60
N ILE A 179 -11.39 -12.16 -28.23
CA ILE A 179 -10.15 -11.50 -28.62
C ILE A 179 -9.53 -10.93 -27.35
N GLN A 180 -8.34 -11.39 -26.99
CA GLN A 180 -7.59 -10.76 -25.90
C GLN A 180 -6.93 -9.49 -26.40
N VAL A 181 -7.11 -8.39 -25.69
CA VAL A 181 -6.39 -7.14 -25.94
C VAL A 181 -4.93 -7.32 -25.51
N PRO A 182 -3.93 -7.15 -26.41
CA PRO A 182 -2.55 -7.45 -26.12
C PRO A 182 -1.96 -6.49 -25.09
N SER A 183 -1.52 -7.01 -23.95
CA SER A 183 -0.86 -6.21 -22.89
C SER A 183 0.57 -5.76 -23.23
N VAL A 184 1.17 -6.31 -24.28
CA VAL A 184 2.48 -5.91 -24.78
C VAL A 184 2.44 -4.60 -25.57
N LEU A 185 1.26 -4.20 -26.04
CA LEU A 185 1.03 -2.92 -26.71
C LEU A 185 0.51 -1.88 -25.71
N ASP A 186 0.73 -0.59 -26.03
CA ASP A 186 0.15 0.48 -25.24
C ASP A 186 -1.36 0.54 -25.45
N ARG A 187 -2.11 0.50 -24.35
CA ARG A 187 -3.58 0.50 -24.42
C ARG A 187 -4.16 1.85 -24.83
N ILE A 188 -3.43 2.95 -24.54
CA ILE A 188 -3.81 4.31 -24.93
C ILE A 188 -2.86 4.74 -26.05
N VAL A 189 -3.38 4.83 -27.27
CA VAL A 189 -2.64 5.12 -28.49
C VAL A 189 -2.82 6.61 -28.84
N GLU A 190 -1.73 7.38 -28.94
CA GLU A 190 -1.76 8.75 -29.42
C GLU A 190 -1.80 8.77 -30.94
N VAL A 191 -2.81 9.42 -31.53
CA VAL A 191 -3.02 9.52 -32.99
C VAL A 191 -2.35 10.77 -33.50
N GLU A 192 -1.11 10.65 -33.99
CA GLU A 192 -0.24 11.78 -34.35
C GLU A 192 -0.82 12.76 -35.39
N PRO A 193 -1.50 12.31 -36.48
CA PRO A 193 -2.00 13.20 -37.53
C PRO A 193 -3.11 14.15 -37.09
N GLU A 194 -3.75 13.93 -35.94
CA GLU A 194 -4.83 14.78 -35.44
C GLU A 194 -4.36 16.18 -35.02
N GLY A 195 -3.05 16.45 -34.98
CA GLY A 195 -2.45 17.75 -34.68
C GLY A 195 -2.73 18.32 -33.29
N LYS A 196 -3.46 17.55 -32.46
CA LYS A 196 -3.79 17.80 -31.05
C LYS A 196 -3.54 16.49 -30.33
N ARG A 197 -3.30 16.55 -29.02
CA ARG A 197 -3.12 15.34 -28.23
C ARG A 197 -4.40 14.51 -28.19
N THR A 198 -4.58 13.66 -29.23
CA THR A 198 -5.76 12.83 -29.45
C THR A 198 -5.39 11.37 -29.20
N PHE A 199 -6.18 10.71 -28.37
CA PHE A 199 -5.93 9.36 -27.91
C PHE A 199 -7.12 8.44 -28.23
N VAL A 200 -6.82 7.20 -28.57
CA VAL A 200 -7.80 6.12 -28.80
C VAL A 200 -7.42 4.92 -27.96
N PHE A 201 -8.41 4.22 -27.41
CA PHE A 201 -8.17 2.96 -26.72
C PHE A 201 -7.89 1.82 -27.71
N LEU A 202 -6.95 0.95 -27.38
CA LEU A 202 -6.57 -0.19 -28.22
C LEU A 202 -7.74 -1.13 -28.50
N GLU A 203 -8.61 -1.35 -27.49
CA GLU A 203 -9.83 -2.14 -27.67
C GLU A 203 -10.79 -1.53 -28.69
N ASP A 204 -10.87 -0.21 -28.81
CA ASP A 204 -11.71 0.46 -29.83
C ASP A 204 -11.10 0.31 -31.23
N ILE A 205 -9.76 0.31 -31.33
CA ILE A 205 -9.05 0.04 -32.60
C ILE A 205 -9.32 -1.40 -33.05
N ILE A 206 -9.18 -2.38 -32.15
CA ILE A 206 -9.45 -3.79 -32.45
C ILE A 206 -10.90 -3.96 -32.81
N ALA A 207 -11.81 -3.32 -32.09
CA ALA A 207 -13.25 -3.40 -32.35
C ALA A 207 -13.64 -2.90 -33.75
N SER A 208 -13.03 -1.79 -34.20
CA SER A 208 -13.30 -1.23 -35.54
C SER A 208 -12.84 -2.13 -36.70
N HIS A 209 -11.92 -3.06 -36.45
CA HIS A 209 -11.36 -3.99 -37.46
C HIS A 209 -11.71 -5.46 -37.18
N CYS A 210 -12.68 -5.70 -36.30
CA CYS A 210 -13.02 -7.07 -35.88
C CYS A 210 -13.44 -7.98 -37.05
N HIS A 211 -14.00 -7.44 -38.13
CA HIS A 211 -14.37 -8.18 -39.33
C HIS A 211 -13.18 -8.85 -40.04
N ASP A 212 -11.97 -8.31 -39.89
CA ASP A 212 -10.76 -8.91 -40.45
C ASP A 212 -10.35 -10.18 -39.73
N LEU A 213 -10.73 -10.28 -38.45
CA LEU A 213 -10.38 -11.40 -37.57
C LEU A 213 -11.34 -12.57 -37.69
N PHE A 214 -12.61 -12.33 -38.07
CA PHE A 214 -13.66 -13.34 -38.20
C PHE A 214 -14.22 -13.40 -39.64
N LYS A 215 -13.33 -13.57 -40.62
CA LYS A 215 -13.70 -13.65 -42.04
C LYS A 215 -14.71 -14.77 -42.30
N GLY A 216 -15.77 -14.44 -43.00
CA GLY A 216 -16.85 -15.38 -43.31
C GLY A 216 -17.94 -15.49 -42.23
N CYS A 217 -17.84 -14.76 -41.15
CA CYS A 217 -18.88 -14.60 -40.14
C CYS A 217 -19.47 -13.19 -40.16
N HIS A 218 -20.75 -13.08 -39.81
CA HIS A 218 -21.39 -11.79 -39.56
C HIS A 218 -21.32 -11.46 -38.07
N ILE A 219 -20.77 -10.30 -37.75
CA ILE A 219 -20.67 -9.82 -36.36
C ILE A 219 -21.99 -9.17 -35.95
N LEU A 220 -22.65 -9.69 -34.91
CA LEU A 220 -23.90 -9.14 -34.39
C LEU A 220 -23.66 -8.07 -33.35
N ASP A 221 -22.76 -8.37 -32.37
CA ASP A 221 -22.42 -7.47 -31.27
C ASP A 221 -21.04 -7.81 -30.72
N MET A 222 -20.48 -6.84 -30.00
CA MET A 222 -19.18 -6.99 -29.38
C MET A 222 -19.12 -6.19 -28.06
N VAL A 223 -18.58 -6.82 -27.01
CA VAL A 223 -18.54 -6.25 -25.67
C VAL A 223 -17.17 -6.47 -25.06
N SER A 224 -16.56 -5.40 -24.56
CA SER A 224 -15.34 -5.52 -23.79
C SER A 224 -15.63 -6.01 -22.37
N PHE A 225 -14.77 -6.88 -21.86
CA PHE A 225 -14.88 -7.43 -20.52
C PHE A 225 -13.50 -7.73 -19.92
N ARG A 226 -13.48 -7.87 -18.59
CA ARG A 226 -12.25 -8.13 -17.81
C ARG A 226 -12.58 -9.07 -16.66
N VAL A 227 -11.70 -10.03 -16.39
CA VAL A 227 -11.86 -11.02 -15.33
C VAL A 227 -10.81 -10.79 -14.25
N THR A 228 -11.24 -10.69 -12.98
CA THR A 228 -10.36 -10.75 -11.83
C THR A 228 -10.44 -12.14 -11.21
N ARG A 229 -9.28 -12.76 -10.94
CA ARG A 229 -9.18 -14.11 -10.41
C ARG A 229 -8.60 -14.14 -9.01
N ASP A 230 -8.95 -15.17 -8.27
CA ASP A 230 -8.28 -15.49 -7.00
C ASP A 230 -6.77 -15.57 -7.22
N SER A 231 -6.03 -14.89 -6.37
CA SER A 231 -4.58 -14.81 -6.38
C SER A 231 -3.99 -14.94 -4.98
N ASP A 232 -4.76 -15.44 -4.02
CA ASP A 232 -4.20 -15.78 -2.72
C ASP A 232 -3.30 -17.01 -2.82
N LEU A 233 -2.20 -17.02 -2.08
CA LEU A 233 -1.25 -18.13 -2.07
C LEU A 233 -1.56 -18.97 -0.83
N ASP A 234 -2.07 -20.17 -1.03
CA ASP A 234 -2.04 -21.21 0.00
C ASP A 234 -0.69 -21.90 -0.06
N LEU A 235 0.09 -21.73 1.00
CA LEU A 235 1.38 -22.40 1.20
C LEU A 235 1.21 -23.41 2.33
N GLU A 236 1.39 -24.68 2.03
CA GLU A 236 1.47 -25.75 3.01
C GLU A 236 2.90 -25.77 3.59
N GLU A 237 3.16 -24.97 4.65
CA GLU A 237 4.50 -24.75 5.19
C GLU A 237 5.04 -25.91 6.03
N ASP A 238 4.16 -26.76 6.53
CA ASP A 238 4.54 -27.78 7.54
C ASP A 238 5.40 -28.92 7.00
N ASP A 239 5.40 -29.16 5.67
CA ASP A 239 6.13 -30.27 5.03
C ASP A 239 7.22 -29.82 4.05
N SER A 240 7.47 -28.51 3.86
CA SER A 240 8.36 -28.04 2.82
C SER A 240 9.84 -28.05 3.25
N VAL A 241 10.64 -28.80 2.52
CA VAL A 241 12.11 -28.84 2.68
C VAL A 241 12.77 -27.62 2.01
N ASP A 242 12.07 -26.93 1.09
CA ASP A 242 12.58 -25.81 0.29
C ASP A 242 11.48 -24.77 0.02
N LEU A 243 11.38 -23.78 0.91
CA LEU A 243 10.40 -22.71 0.84
C LEU A 243 10.43 -21.95 -0.50
N MET A 244 11.62 -21.77 -1.11
CA MET A 244 11.74 -21.07 -2.38
C MET A 244 11.04 -21.82 -3.51
N LYS A 245 11.19 -23.15 -3.59
CA LYS A 245 10.51 -23.96 -4.61
C LYS A 245 9.01 -23.97 -4.40
N GLU A 246 8.57 -24.05 -3.17
CA GLU A 246 7.15 -24.03 -2.84
C GLU A 246 6.49 -22.70 -3.26
N VAL A 247 7.14 -21.57 -2.98
CA VAL A 247 6.67 -20.25 -3.46
C VAL A 247 6.64 -20.22 -4.99
N GLU A 248 7.66 -20.74 -5.69
CA GLU A 248 7.67 -20.81 -7.16
C GLU A 248 6.53 -21.68 -7.73
N GLU A 249 6.23 -22.82 -7.09
CA GLU A 249 5.12 -23.70 -7.50
C GLU A 249 3.75 -23.04 -7.24
N SER A 250 3.57 -22.43 -6.08
CA SER A 250 2.36 -21.70 -5.72
C SER A 250 2.11 -20.52 -6.66
N LEU A 251 3.16 -19.81 -7.08
CA LEU A 251 3.06 -18.76 -8.10
C LEU A 251 2.55 -19.28 -9.45
N ARG A 252 2.88 -20.54 -9.81
CA ARG A 252 2.34 -21.17 -11.03
C ARG A 252 0.87 -21.55 -10.85
N LYS A 253 0.47 -22.10 -9.71
CA LYS A 253 -0.94 -22.44 -9.39
C LYS A 253 -1.82 -21.20 -9.35
N ARG A 254 -1.35 -20.10 -8.76
CA ARG A 254 -2.01 -18.79 -8.67
C ARG A 254 -2.48 -18.25 -10.02
N LYS A 255 -1.81 -18.56 -11.11
CA LYS A 255 -2.19 -18.11 -12.45
C LYS A 255 -3.52 -18.72 -12.92
N ARG A 256 -4.06 -19.76 -12.26
CA ARG A 256 -5.29 -20.50 -12.59
C ARG A 256 -6.41 -20.40 -11.57
N GLY A 257 -6.40 -19.39 -10.71
CA GLY A 257 -7.44 -19.18 -9.69
C GLY A 257 -8.84 -18.98 -10.28
N ALA A 258 -9.89 -19.26 -9.50
CA ALA A 258 -11.28 -19.05 -9.84
C ALA A 258 -11.55 -17.58 -10.19
N ALA A 259 -12.54 -17.31 -11.03
CA ALA A 259 -13.01 -15.95 -11.27
C ALA A 259 -13.74 -15.44 -10.02
N VAL A 260 -13.44 -14.23 -9.58
CA VAL A 260 -14.05 -13.59 -8.41
C VAL A 260 -14.70 -12.25 -8.74
N ARG A 261 -14.50 -11.76 -9.97
CA ARG A 261 -15.17 -10.57 -10.49
C ARG A 261 -15.12 -10.56 -12.01
N LEU A 262 -16.27 -10.29 -12.63
CA LEU A 262 -16.43 -9.99 -14.04
C LEU A 262 -16.79 -8.51 -14.20
N GLU A 263 -15.94 -7.73 -14.84
CA GLU A 263 -16.23 -6.37 -15.30
C GLU A 263 -16.63 -6.43 -16.77
N ILE A 264 -17.79 -5.92 -17.11
CA ILE A 264 -18.31 -5.94 -18.49
C ILE A 264 -18.76 -4.54 -18.89
N PHE A 265 -18.43 -4.10 -20.11
CA PHE A 265 -19.00 -2.88 -20.65
C PHE A 265 -20.53 -3.03 -20.75
N LYS A 266 -21.24 -2.02 -20.27
CA LYS A 266 -22.70 -2.06 -20.20
C LYS A 266 -23.30 -2.36 -21.58
N THR A 267 -24.04 -3.45 -21.68
CA THR A 267 -24.67 -3.92 -22.90
C THR A 267 -26.13 -4.32 -22.64
N ASN A 268 -26.95 -4.28 -23.70
CA ASN A 268 -28.28 -4.87 -23.71
C ASN A 268 -28.26 -6.31 -24.27
N ASN A 269 -27.09 -6.82 -24.65
CA ASN A 269 -26.95 -8.16 -25.18
C ASN A 269 -26.86 -9.20 -24.06
N ASN A 270 -28.02 -9.71 -23.66
CA ASN A 270 -28.10 -10.73 -22.62
C ASN A 270 -27.42 -12.06 -23.00
N ARG A 271 -27.19 -12.32 -24.30
CA ARG A 271 -26.56 -13.55 -24.77
C ARG A 271 -25.07 -13.57 -24.47
N ILE A 272 -24.36 -12.46 -24.76
CA ILE A 272 -22.95 -12.32 -24.41
C ILE A 272 -22.77 -12.35 -22.86
N LYS A 273 -23.64 -11.62 -22.15
CA LYS A 273 -23.55 -11.58 -20.67
C LYS A 273 -23.71 -12.99 -20.08
N LYS A 274 -24.76 -13.70 -20.44
CA LYS A 274 -25.02 -15.06 -19.95
C LYS A 274 -23.93 -16.06 -20.37
N PHE A 275 -23.41 -15.94 -21.59
CA PHE A 275 -22.28 -16.74 -22.03
C PHE A 275 -21.05 -16.56 -21.17
N LEU A 276 -20.72 -15.33 -20.75
CA LEU A 276 -19.58 -15.05 -19.87
C LEU A 276 -19.84 -15.53 -18.44
N GLU A 277 -21.05 -15.31 -17.91
CA GLU A 277 -21.45 -15.76 -16.56
C GLU A 277 -21.33 -17.28 -16.42
N GLU A 278 -21.86 -18.05 -17.39
CA GLU A 278 -21.85 -19.50 -17.39
C GLU A 278 -20.42 -20.08 -17.52
N ASN A 279 -19.58 -19.50 -18.40
CA ASN A 279 -18.23 -20.02 -18.64
C ASN A 279 -17.20 -19.58 -17.58
N LEU A 280 -17.47 -18.53 -16.84
CA LEU A 280 -16.61 -18.04 -15.76
C LEU A 280 -17.09 -18.50 -14.38
N ASP A 281 -18.26 -19.13 -14.31
CA ASP A 281 -18.91 -19.60 -13.09
C ASP A 281 -19.07 -18.45 -12.07
N VAL A 282 -19.64 -17.33 -12.52
CA VAL A 282 -19.88 -16.13 -11.71
C VAL A 282 -21.35 -15.80 -11.62
N THR A 283 -21.78 -15.27 -10.50
CA THR A 283 -23.15 -14.87 -10.20
C THR A 283 -23.35 -13.36 -10.38
N GLU A 284 -24.58 -12.89 -10.28
CA GLU A 284 -24.91 -11.45 -10.36
C GLU A 284 -24.14 -10.60 -9.33
N MET A 285 -23.78 -11.17 -8.18
CA MET A 285 -23.01 -10.47 -7.17
C MET A 285 -21.59 -10.11 -7.61
N GLU A 286 -21.04 -10.85 -8.57
CA GLU A 286 -19.66 -10.74 -9.05
C GLU A 286 -19.58 -10.00 -10.40
N VAL A 287 -20.72 -9.70 -11.03
CA VAL A 287 -20.80 -9.04 -12.35
C VAL A 287 -20.97 -7.53 -12.21
N TYR A 288 -20.02 -6.76 -12.73
CA TYR A 288 -19.97 -5.30 -12.68
C TYR A 288 -20.17 -4.69 -14.07
N GLU A 289 -21.35 -4.15 -14.33
CA GLU A 289 -21.65 -3.44 -15.58
C GLU A 289 -21.12 -2.01 -15.51
N ILE A 290 -20.20 -1.67 -16.42
CA ILE A 290 -19.50 -0.39 -16.46
C ILE A 290 -19.86 0.36 -17.73
N ASN A 291 -20.37 1.58 -17.59
CA ASN A 291 -20.67 2.47 -18.71
C ASN A 291 -19.52 3.47 -18.95
N GLY A 292 -18.34 2.95 -19.29
CA GLY A 292 -17.11 3.71 -19.53
C GLY A 292 -15.93 2.79 -19.77
N PRO A 293 -14.72 3.34 -19.93
CA PRO A 293 -13.52 2.52 -20.09
C PRO A 293 -13.34 1.56 -18.90
N LEU A 294 -13.13 0.29 -19.21
CA LEU A 294 -12.77 -0.72 -18.21
C LEU A 294 -11.33 -0.48 -17.75
N ASP A 295 -10.97 -1.07 -16.61
CA ASP A 295 -9.60 -1.03 -16.07
C ASP A 295 -8.93 0.36 -16.09
N PRO A 296 -9.31 1.26 -15.19
CA PRO A 296 -8.70 2.59 -15.11
C PRO A 296 -7.19 2.59 -14.76
N THR A 297 -6.61 1.43 -14.43
CA THR A 297 -5.17 1.34 -14.13
C THR A 297 -4.28 1.69 -15.33
N CYS A 298 -4.80 1.60 -16.57
CA CYS A 298 -4.10 2.03 -17.77
C CYS A 298 -3.65 3.49 -17.72
N PHE A 299 -4.34 4.32 -16.95
CA PHE A 299 -3.99 5.74 -16.81
C PHE A 299 -2.68 5.97 -16.05
N PHE A 300 -2.11 5.00 -15.32
CA PHE A 300 -0.75 5.15 -14.77
C PHE A 300 0.30 5.36 -15.87
N LYS A 301 0.22 4.60 -16.97
CA LYS A 301 1.10 4.80 -18.13
C LYS A 301 0.82 6.14 -18.81
N PHE A 302 -0.44 6.47 -19.03
CA PHE A 302 -0.87 7.73 -19.66
C PHE A 302 -0.34 8.96 -18.94
N ILE A 303 -0.44 9.00 -17.61
CA ILE A 303 0.06 10.09 -16.76
C ILE A 303 1.58 10.26 -16.91
N GLY A 304 2.31 9.17 -17.15
CA GLY A 304 3.76 9.17 -17.36
C GLY A 304 4.22 9.57 -18.77
N MET A 305 3.31 9.79 -19.72
CA MET A 305 3.67 10.19 -21.08
C MET A 305 4.31 11.59 -21.12
N LYS A 306 5.20 11.78 -22.10
CA LYS A 306 5.87 13.07 -22.30
C LYS A 306 4.85 14.20 -22.46
N GLY A 307 5.08 15.31 -21.77
CA GLY A 307 4.25 16.53 -21.86
C GLY A 307 3.01 16.55 -20.97
N MET A 308 2.83 15.59 -20.06
CA MET A 308 1.72 15.55 -19.10
C MET A 308 1.96 16.41 -17.84
N TRP A 309 3.18 16.86 -17.62
CA TRP A 309 3.60 17.59 -16.43
C TRP A 309 2.75 18.85 -16.07
N PRO A 310 2.12 19.62 -17.00
CA PRO A 310 1.37 20.82 -16.61
C PRO A 310 0.11 20.51 -15.75
N TRP A 311 -0.34 19.27 -15.76
CA TRP A 311 -1.56 18.82 -15.05
C TRP A 311 -1.26 17.92 -13.86
N LEU A 312 0.01 17.84 -13.45
CA LEU A 312 0.49 17.08 -12.29
C LEU A 312 0.92 18.04 -11.17
N TYR A 313 1.12 17.51 -9.99
CA TYR A 313 1.84 18.23 -8.95
C TYR A 313 3.26 18.57 -9.40
N GLU A 314 3.78 19.69 -8.96
CA GLU A 314 5.21 19.95 -9.06
C GLU A 314 6.00 18.79 -8.45
N PRO A 315 7.19 18.45 -9.01
CA PRO A 315 8.01 17.37 -8.48
C PRO A 315 8.28 17.57 -6.98
N PHE A 316 8.04 16.52 -6.22
CA PHE A 316 8.36 16.51 -4.79
C PHE A 316 9.86 16.18 -4.63
N VAL A 317 10.62 17.11 -4.09
CA VAL A 317 12.05 16.94 -3.87
C VAL A 317 12.32 16.80 -2.39
N PRO A 318 12.66 15.56 -1.91
CA PRO A 318 13.05 15.36 -0.53
C PRO A 318 14.24 16.24 -0.15
N GLN A 319 14.19 16.82 1.04
CA GLN A 319 15.22 17.74 1.51
C GLN A 319 16.32 16.96 2.28
N ARG A 320 17.49 17.55 2.38
CA ARG A 320 18.56 17.02 3.22
C ARG A 320 18.15 17.07 4.72
N PRO A 321 18.36 15.98 5.49
CA PRO A 321 18.20 16.05 6.93
C PRO A 321 19.16 17.06 7.56
N LEU A 322 18.66 17.91 8.45
CA LEU A 322 19.50 18.93 9.09
C LEU A 322 20.51 18.33 10.06
N GLU A 323 20.16 17.22 10.68
CA GLU A 323 21.03 16.49 11.61
C GLU A 323 22.25 15.86 10.91
N LEU A 324 22.24 15.82 9.56
CA LEU A 324 23.34 15.31 8.73
C LEU A 324 23.86 16.41 7.79
N PRO A 325 24.90 17.15 8.17
CA PRO A 325 25.58 18.08 7.29
C PRO A 325 26.08 17.40 5.99
N ASN A 326 26.28 18.20 4.92
CA ASN A 326 26.88 17.69 3.70
C ASN A 326 28.24 17.07 3.99
N ASP A 327 28.54 15.93 3.35
CA ASP A 327 29.81 15.19 3.43
C ASP A 327 30.18 14.72 4.87
N SER A 328 29.18 14.63 5.78
CA SER A 328 29.45 14.10 7.12
C SER A 328 29.80 12.62 7.07
N ASP A 329 30.76 12.24 7.95
CA ASP A 329 30.96 10.86 8.31
C ASP A 329 29.75 10.36 9.11
N LEU A 330 28.95 9.48 8.49
CA LEU A 330 27.73 8.97 9.11
C LEU A 330 28.00 8.20 10.40
N PHE A 331 29.10 7.42 10.46
CA PHE A 331 29.43 6.67 11.67
C PHE A 331 29.80 7.62 12.81
N ALA A 332 30.54 8.69 12.53
CA ALA A 332 30.85 9.70 13.54
C ALA A 332 29.57 10.42 14.01
N ALA A 333 28.72 10.84 13.08
CA ALA A 333 27.47 11.53 13.43
C ALA A 333 26.53 10.65 14.29
N ILE A 334 26.32 9.38 13.89
CA ILE A 334 25.45 8.44 14.64
C ILE A 334 26.07 8.09 16.02
N ARG A 335 27.39 8.10 16.14
CA ARG A 335 28.07 7.85 17.41
C ARG A 335 27.89 9.00 18.41
N GLU A 336 27.82 10.24 17.90
CA GLU A 336 27.62 11.43 18.72
C GLU A 336 26.19 11.60 19.20
N ASN A 337 25.23 11.40 18.28
CA ASN A 337 23.80 11.56 18.56
C ASN A 337 22.95 10.58 17.75
N ASP A 338 21.83 10.19 18.31
CA ASP A 338 20.77 9.56 17.52
C ASP A 338 20.30 10.50 16.42
N ILE A 339 19.93 9.98 15.25
CA ILE A 339 19.47 10.76 14.09
C ILE A 339 18.08 10.30 13.70
N LEU A 340 17.14 11.24 13.68
CA LEU A 340 15.77 11.00 13.27
C LEU A 340 15.53 11.46 11.84
N LEU A 341 15.09 10.54 10.98
CA LEU A 341 14.74 10.79 9.58
C LEU A 341 13.21 10.75 9.40
N HIS A 342 12.67 11.69 8.61
CA HIS A 342 11.25 11.77 8.30
C HIS A 342 11.03 11.80 6.78
N HIS A 343 10.83 10.62 6.18
CA HIS A 343 10.52 10.48 4.76
C HIS A 343 9.05 10.81 4.46
N PRO A 344 8.71 11.30 3.25
CA PRO A 344 9.58 11.69 2.14
C PRO A 344 10.11 13.12 2.25
N TYR A 345 9.78 13.85 3.30
CA TYR A 345 10.17 15.26 3.49
C TYR A 345 11.67 15.39 3.55
N GLU A 346 12.31 14.46 4.24
CA GLU A 346 13.76 14.28 4.23
C GLU A 346 14.15 13.07 3.36
N SER A 347 15.30 13.18 2.68
CA SER A 347 15.80 12.15 1.76
C SER A 347 16.08 10.82 2.44
N PHE A 348 15.82 9.74 1.72
CA PHE A 348 16.21 8.38 2.10
C PHE A 348 17.69 8.08 1.80
N ASP A 349 18.38 8.96 1.10
CA ASP A 349 19.78 8.80 0.71
C ASP A 349 20.73 8.49 1.88
N PRO A 350 20.57 9.07 3.10
CA PRO A 350 21.41 8.70 4.24
C PRO A 350 21.33 7.22 4.62
N VAL A 351 20.16 6.58 4.47
CA VAL A 351 20.01 5.13 4.74
C VAL A 351 20.74 4.32 3.69
N VAL A 352 20.63 4.70 2.42
CA VAL A 352 21.38 4.06 1.32
C VAL A 352 22.88 4.26 1.52
N LYS A 353 23.30 5.49 1.87
CA LYS A 353 24.70 5.84 2.13
C LYS A 353 25.28 5.05 3.29
N LEU A 354 24.53 4.86 4.37
CA LEU A 354 24.98 4.08 5.53
C LEU A 354 25.40 2.66 5.15
N VAL A 355 24.58 1.97 4.33
CA VAL A 355 24.88 0.62 3.86
C VAL A 355 26.01 0.63 2.84
N SER A 356 26.05 1.64 1.97
CA SER A 356 27.10 1.79 0.96
C SER A 356 28.47 2.06 1.60
N ASP A 357 28.55 3.01 2.54
CA ASP A 357 29.79 3.32 3.27
C ASP A 357 30.25 2.09 4.07
N ALA A 358 29.31 1.38 4.73
CA ALA A 358 29.62 0.14 5.42
C ALA A 358 30.18 -0.96 4.51
N ALA A 359 29.74 -1.02 3.25
CA ALA A 359 30.25 -2.00 2.29
C ALA A 359 31.72 -1.74 1.94
N ASP A 360 32.14 -0.49 1.91
CA ASP A 360 33.47 -0.08 1.48
C ASP A 360 34.44 0.18 2.63
N ASP A 361 33.96 0.40 3.85
CA ASP A 361 34.77 0.68 5.05
C ASP A 361 35.50 -0.59 5.53
N PRO A 362 36.87 -0.63 5.53
CA PRO A 362 37.60 -1.80 5.99
C PRO A 362 37.46 -2.13 7.48
N GLN A 363 36.96 -1.19 8.30
CA GLN A 363 36.70 -1.42 9.71
C GLN A 363 35.37 -2.11 9.97
N VAL A 364 34.45 -2.13 9.00
CA VAL A 364 33.18 -2.86 9.12
C VAL A 364 33.43 -4.36 8.97
N LEU A 365 32.98 -5.11 9.98
CA LEU A 365 33.16 -6.56 10.05
C LEU A 365 31.93 -7.31 9.55
N ALA A 366 30.72 -6.81 9.88
CA ALA A 366 29.47 -7.46 9.52
C ALA A 366 28.36 -6.46 9.24
N ILE A 367 27.44 -6.86 8.34
CA ILE A 367 26.20 -6.16 8.07
C ILE A 367 25.07 -7.20 8.15
N LYS A 368 24.02 -6.90 8.95
CA LYS A 368 22.82 -7.72 9.04
C LYS A 368 21.59 -6.86 8.72
N GLN A 369 20.72 -7.33 7.84
CA GLN A 369 19.58 -6.53 7.37
C GLN A 369 18.35 -7.39 7.05
N THR A 370 17.15 -6.84 7.31
CA THR A 370 15.89 -7.40 6.83
C THR A 370 15.46 -6.73 5.53
N LEU A 371 14.94 -7.50 4.58
CA LEU A 371 14.38 -7.01 3.32
C LEU A 371 12.98 -7.59 3.12
N TYR A 372 11.99 -6.73 2.87
CA TYR A 372 10.60 -7.11 2.64
C TYR A 372 10.13 -6.78 1.22
N ARG A 373 10.20 -5.53 0.83
CA ARG A 373 9.91 -5.00 -0.52
C ARG A 373 11.06 -4.14 -0.98
N VAL A 374 11.67 -4.52 -2.07
CA VAL A 374 12.87 -3.85 -2.60
C VAL A 374 12.58 -3.33 -4.01
N SER A 375 13.14 -2.20 -4.37
CA SER A 375 13.03 -1.67 -5.73
C SER A 375 13.75 -2.57 -6.76
N GLY A 376 13.32 -2.53 -8.02
CA GLY A 376 13.90 -3.37 -9.09
C GLY A 376 15.42 -3.20 -9.29
N ASN A 377 15.97 -1.99 -9.01
CA ASN A 377 17.41 -1.69 -9.04
C ASN A 377 17.85 -1.11 -7.70
N SER A 378 17.66 -1.88 -6.62
CA SER A 378 17.94 -1.42 -5.27
C SER A 378 19.44 -1.13 -5.04
N PRO A 379 19.81 0.11 -4.69
CA PRO A 379 21.17 0.46 -4.33
C PRO A 379 21.61 -0.23 -3.03
N ILE A 380 20.68 -0.51 -2.12
CA ILE A 380 20.95 -1.24 -0.86
C ILE A 380 21.35 -2.68 -1.17
N VAL A 381 20.61 -3.39 -2.03
CA VAL A 381 20.97 -4.76 -2.42
C VAL A 381 22.33 -4.81 -3.13
N ALA A 382 22.61 -3.82 -3.97
CA ALA A 382 23.93 -3.71 -4.63
C ALA A 382 25.05 -3.47 -3.60
N ALA A 383 24.82 -2.65 -2.58
CA ALA A 383 25.80 -2.41 -1.52
C ALA A 383 26.03 -3.65 -0.64
N LEU A 384 24.96 -4.39 -0.29
CA LEU A 384 25.09 -5.64 0.47
C LEU A 384 25.90 -6.71 -0.29
N ALA A 385 25.65 -6.86 -1.61
CA ALA A 385 26.42 -7.77 -2.46
C ALA A 385 27.90 -7.36 -2.47
N ARG A 386 28.19 -6.08 -2.71
CA ARG A 386 29.57 -5.55 -2.68
C ARG A 386 30.25 -5.74 -1.32
N ALA A 387 29.51 -5.59 -0.22
CA ALA A 387 30.04 -5.84 1.11
C ALA A 387 30.54 -7.28 1.28
N ALA A 388 29.76 -8.26 0.80
CA ALA A 388 30.15 -9.67 0.83
C ALA A 388 31.37 -9.95 -0.08
N GLU A 389 31.39 -9.38 -1.28
CA GLU A 389 32.52 -9.44 -2.20
C GLU A 389 33.80 -8.84 -1.59
N ASN A 390 33.66 -7.80 -0.76
CA ASN A 390 34.74 -7.18 0.02
C ASN A 390 35.15 -8.01 1.27
N GLY A 391 34.60 -9.22 1.44
CA GLY A 391 34.95 -10.15 2.52
C GLY A 391 34.28 -9.90 3.86
N LYS A 392 33.25 -9.06 3.92
CA LYS A 392 32.48 -8.82 5.15
C LYS A 392 31.46 -9.93 5.41
N GLN A 393 31.12 -10.17 6.68
CA GLN A 393 30.02 -11.07 7.04
C GLN A 393 28.67 -10.38 6.78
N VAL A 394 27.98 -10.79 5.73
CA VAL A 394 26.69 -10.19 5.36
C VAL A 394 25.57 -11.21 5.56
N THR A 395 24.63 -10.91 6.46
CA THR A 395 23.44 -11.72 6.69
C THR A 395 22.21 -10.93 6.28
N VAL A 396 21.42 -11.47 5.37
CA VAL A 396 20.22 -10.81 4.85
C VAL A 396 19.03 -11.74 5.03
N LEU A 397 18.03 -11.27 5.77
CA LEU A 397 16.73 -11.94 5.80
C LEU A 397 15.83 -11.37 4.70
N VAL A 398 15.50 -12.17 3.71
CA VAL A 398 14.63 -11.82 2.58
C VAL A 398 13.26 -12.49 2.77
N GLU A 399 12.22 -11.68 2.88
CA GLU A 399 10.84 -12.19 3.00
C GLU A 399 10.31 -12.62 1.63
N LEU A 400 10.33 -13.91 1.33
CA LEU A 400 9.86 -14.45 0.05
C LEU A 400 8.36 -14.35 -0.14
N LYS A 401 7.58 -14.35 0.95
CA LYS A 401 6.11 -14.32 0.94
C LYS A 401 5.55 -12.88 0.95
N ALA A 402 6.36 -11.88 0.54
CA ALA A 402 5.90 -10.50 0.36
C ALA A 402 4.95 -10.45 -0.85
N ARG A 403 3.64 -10.33 -0.58
CA ARG A 403 2.57 -10.46 -1.57
C ARG A 403 2.78 -9.57 -2.79
N PHE A 404 2.74 -10.18 -3.99
CA PHE A 404 2.99 -9.60 -5.32
C PHE A 404 4.45 -9.18 -5.60
N ASP A 405 5.35 -9.35 -4.64
CA ASP A 405 6.79 -9.12 -4.80
C ASP A 405 7.62 -10.42 -4.75
N GLU A 406 6.94 -11.57 -4.68
CA GLU A 406 7.56 -12.87 -4.48
C GLU A 406 8.62 -13.18 -5.56
N GLU A 407 8.28 -13.02 -6.86
CA GLU A 407 9.21 -13.26 -7.98
C GLU A 407 10.45 -12.35 -7.87
N ASN A 408 10.24 -11.09 -7.51
CA ASN A 408 11.31 -10.10 -7.36
C ASN A 408 12.23 -10.46 -6.19
N ASN A 409 11.64 -10.85 -5.05
CA ASN A 409 12.38 -11.20 -3.85
C ASN A 409 13.20 -12.49 -4.03
N ILE A 410 12.69 -13.47 -4.80
CA ILE A 410 13.45 -14.66 -5.19
C ILE A 410 14.70 -14.28 -6.04
N LEU A 411 14.54 -13.39 -7.02
CA LEU A 411 15.65 -12.91 -7.84
C LEU A 411 16.73 -12.22 -7.00
N TRP A 412 16.32 -11.37 -6.06
CA TRP A 412 17.26 -10.70 -5.16
C TRP A 412 17.96 -11.65 -4.20
N ALA A 413 17.21 -12.61 -3.63
CA ALA A 413 17.80 -13.62 -2.76
C ALA A 413 18.91 -14.40 -3.48
N ARG A 414 18.65 -14.90 -4.69
CA ARG A 414 19.66 -15.60 -5.52
C ARG A 414 20.86 -14.71 -5.86
N ARG A 415 20.65 -13.43 -6.13
CA ARG A 415 21.75 -12.49 -6.40
C ARG A 415 22.63 -12.29 -5.18
N LEU A 416 22.06 -12.13 -4.00
CA LEU A 416 22.77 -11.98 -2.74
C LEU A 416 23.58 -13.24 -2.39
N GLU A 417 22.99 -14.43 -2.54
CA GLU A 417 23.72 -15.70 -2.35
C GLU A 417 24.92 -15.83 -3.27
N LYS A 418 24.74 -15.53 -4.56
CA LYS A 418 25.82 -15.57 -5.54
C LYS A 418 26.96 -14.61 -5.19
N ALA A 419 26.68 -13.49 -4.54
CA ALA A 419 27.69 -12.55 -4.05
C ALA A 419 28.37 -13.00 -2.75
N GLY A 420 27.92 -14.10 -2.12
CA GLY A 420 28.48 -14.63 -0.88
C GLY A 420 27.77 -14.17 0.39
N CYS A 421 26.59 -13.55 0.29
CA CYS A 421 25.79 -13.24 1.47
C CYS A 421 25.17 -14.51 2.07
N HIS A 422 25.06 -14.55 3.40
CA HIS A 422 24.20 -15.52 4.08
C HIS A 422 22.74 -15.05 4.02
N VAL A 423 21.92 -15.73 3.21
CA VAL A 423 20.51 -15.37 3.00
C VAL A 423 19.62 -16.29 3.83
N ILE A 424 18.69 -15.68 4.56
CA ILE A 424 17.64 -16.36 5.32
C ILE A 424 16.31 -16.08 4.60
N TYR A 425 15.56 -17.13 4.25
CA TYR A 425 14.32 -17.05 3.46
C TYR A 425 13.04 -16.93 4.31
N GLY A 426 13.05 -16.04 5.28
CA GLY A 426 11.96 -15.91 6.23
C GLY A 426 12.01 -16.97 7.35
N LEU A 427 10.92 -17.08 8.09
CA LEU A 427 10.74 -18.05 9.18
C LEU A 427 9.50 -18.88 8.90
N VAL A 428 9.55 -20.16 9.24
CA VAL A 428 8.38 -21.06 9.16
C VAL A 428 7.26 -20.51 10.05
N GLY A 429 6.05 -20.42 9.52
CA GLY A 429 4.86 -19.94 10.24
C GLY A 429 4.82 -18.42 10.48
N LEU A 430 5.90 -17.68 10.26
CA LEU A 430 5.97 -16.22 10.47
C LEU A 430 6.39 -15.49 9.20
N LYS A 431 5.88 -14.25 9.02
CA LYS A 431 6.36 -13.32 7.98
C LYS A 431 7.20 -12.23 8.60
N THR A 432 8.41 -12.02 8.09
CA THR A 432 9.28 -10.96 8.61
C THR A 432 8.93 -9.61 8.02
N HIS A 433 8.45 -8.71 8.87
CA HIS A 433 8.07 -7.35 8.48
C HIS A 433 8.83 -6.26 9.22
N ALA A 434 9.73 -6.60 10.12
CA ALA A 434 10.63 -5.67 10.81
C ALA A 434 11.57 -4.96 9.83
N LYS A 435 11.93 -3.71 10.11
CA LYS A 435 12.87 -2.92 9.32
C LYS A 435 14.05 -2.54 10.20
N ILE A 436 15.14 -3.29 10.05
CA ILE A 436 16.35 -3.13 10.85
C ILE A 436 17.60 -3.38 10.01
N ILE A 437 18.58 -2.52 10.20
CA ILE A 437 19.96 -2.69 9.74
C ILE A 437 20.84 -2.70 10.98
N LEU A 438 21.75 -3.65 11.07
CA LEU A 438 22.80 -3.71 12.06
C LEU A 438 24.16 -3.76 11.35
N ILE A 439 25.02 -2.80 11.66
CA ILE A 439 26.40 -2.74 11.17
C ILE A 439 27.33 -2.91 12.37
N VAL A 440 28.23 -3.85 12.29
CA VAL A 440 29.25 -4.14 13.32
C VAL A 440 30.59 -3.61 12.83
N ARG A 441 31.14 -2.62 13.49
CA ARG A 441 32.37 -1.92 13.12
C ARG A 441 33.41 -2.03 14.21
N LYS A 442 34.67 -2.23 13.84
CA LYS A 442 35.80 -2.19 14.76
C LYS A 442 36.24 -0.73 14.91
N GLU A 443 36.20 -0.24 16.13
CA GLU A 443 36.63 1.11 16.52
C GLU A 443 37.92 1.00 17.34
N ASP A 444 38.56 2.15 17.66
CA ASP A 444 39.74 2.17 18.47
C ASP A 444 39.51 1.60 19.92
N ASN A 445 38.30 1.78 20.42
CA ASN A 445 37.88 1.35 21.75
C ASN A 445 37.16 -0.01 21.77
N GLY A 446 37.16 -0.78 20.64
CA GLY A 446 36.53 -2.06 20.58
C GLY A 446 35.48 -2.17 19.45
N ILE A 447 34.48 -3.00 19.65
CA ILE A 447 33.41 -3.22 18.67
C ILE A 447 32.26 -2.27 18.97
N LYS A 448 31.87 -1.48 17.97
CA LYS A 448 30.67 -0.63 18.01
C LYS A 448 29.59 -1.13 17.05
N ARG A 449 28.34 -1.01 17.44
CA ARG A 449 27.18 -1.39 16.63
C ARG A 449 26.43 -0.13 16.22
N TYR A 450 26.15 -0.02 14.93
CA TYR A 450 25.39 1.06 14.33
C TYR A 450 24.09 0.48 13.77
N LEU A 451 22.98 1.12 14.06
CA LEU A 451 21.67 0.64 13.68
C LEU A 451 20.89 1.67 12.85
N HIS A 452 20.04 1.16 11.99
CA HIS A 452 18.88 1.88 11.52
C HIS A 452 17.64 1.05 11.82
N LEU A 453 16.65 1.68 12.45
CA LEU A 453 15.33 1.14 12.75
C LEU A 453 14.28 1.98 12.03
N GLY A 454 13.32 1.36 11.34
CA GLY A 454 12.36 2.12 10.54
C GLY A 454 10.92 1.64 10.65
N THR A 455 9.98 2.56 10.43
CA THR A 455 8.56 2.23 10.26
C THR A 455 8.26 1.76 8.83
N GLY A 456 9.09 2.14 7.85
CA GLY A 456 8.95 1.90 6.41
C GLY A 456 9.98 0.95 5.81
N ASN A 457 9.66 0.40 4.64
CA ASN A 457 10.50 -0.55 3.93
C ASN A 457 11.79 0.10 3.40
N TYR A 458 12.84 -0.72 3.22
CA TYR A 458 14.08 -0.33 2.54
C TYR A 458 13.91 -0.30 1.01
N ASN A 459 13.11 0.67 0.55
CA ASN A 459 12.77 0.86 -0.85
C ASN A 459 12.84 2.34 -1.20
N ASP A 460 13.88 2.72 -1.93
CA ASP A 460 14.19 4.12 -2.32
C ASP A 460 13.10 4.76 -3.21
N SER A 461 12.35 3.96 -3.95
CA SER A 461 11.25 4.45 -4.78
C SER A 461 10.01 4.79 -3.94
N THR A 462 9.60 3.89 -3.02
CA THR A 462 8.44 4.14 -2.16
C THR A 462 8.74 5.17 -1.07
N ALA A 463 10.00 5.30 -0.64
CA ALA A 463 10.42 6.33 0.32
C ALA A 463 10.22 7.78 -0.17
N LYS A 464 9.96 7.99 -1.47
CA LYS A 464 9.59 9.30 -2.05
C LYS A 464 8.09 9.58 -2.00
N LEU A 465 7.28 8.58 -1.64
CA LEU A 465 5.82 8.63 -1.69
C LEU A 465 5.16 8.36 -0.33
N TYR A 466 5.81 7.55 0.53
CA TYR A 466 5.29 7.10 1.80
C TYR A 466 5.87 7.93 2.94
N THR A 467 5.01 8.33 3.89
CA THR A 467 5.51 8.97 5.11
C THR A 467 5.98 7.90 6.08
N ASP A 468 7.26 7.93 6.42
CA ASP A 468 7.86 7.00 7.37
C ASP A 468 8.90 7.71 8.25
N LEU A 469 9.17 7.12 9.42
CA LEU A 469 10.21 7.57 10.33
C LEU A 469 11.31 6.51 10.43
N GLY A 470 12.55 6.97 10.47
CA GLY A 470 13.73 6.15 10.68
C GLY A 470 14.59 6.71 11.81
N LEU A 471 15.10 5.83 12.66
CA LEU A 471 16.03 6.17 13.73
C LEU A 471 17.38 5.52 13.45
N MET A 472 18.45 6.32 13.36
CA MET A 472 19.82 5.83 13.36
C MET A 472 20.41 6.00 14.76
N THR A 473 21.02 4.96 15.32
CA THR A 473 21.57 4.98 16.67
C THR A 473 22.81 4.10 16.79
N ALA A 474 23.70 4.47 17.69
CA ALA A 474 24.83 3.67 18.12
C ALA A 474 24.76 3.32 19.63
N ASN A 475 23.57 3.41 20.21
CA ASN A 475 23.32 3.05 21.61
C ASN A 475 23.57 1.55 21.82
N ASP A 476 24.32 1.21 22.88
CA ASP A 476 24.78 -0.16 23.14
C ASP A 476 23.64 -1.13 23.50
N GLU A 477 22.57 -0.65 24.16
CA GLU A 477 21.40 -1.45 24.51
C GLU A 477 20.61 -1.83 23.25
N PHE A 478 20.35 -0.87 22.35
CA PHE A 478 19.79 -1.15 21.03
C PHE A 478 20.68 -2.10 20.23
N GLY A 479 22.00 -1.90 20.26
CA GLY A 479 22.98 -2.74 19.58
C GLY A 479 22.99 -4.17 20.08
N SER A 480 22.83 -4.37 21.40
CA SER A 480 22.71 -5.68 22.03
C SER A 480 21.43 -6.39 21.57
N ASP A 481 20.30 -5.69 21.66
CA ASP A 481 19.00 -6.22 21.25
C ASP A 481 18.96 -6.57 19.77
N ALA A 482 19.54 -5.74 18.90
CA ALA A 482 19.63 -6.02 17.46
C ALA A 482 20.47 -7.27 17.17
N SER A 483 21.58 -7.46 17.90
CA SER A 483 22.40 -8.69 17.79
C SER A 483 21.58 -9.92 18.19
N ALA A 484 20.86 -9.84 19.31
CA ALA A 484 19.99 -10.88 19.80
C ALA A 484 18.81 -11.17 18.83
N PHE A 485 18.22 -10.11 18.25
CA PHE A 485 17.17 -10.23 17.23
C PHE A 485 17.65 -11.07 16.04
N PHE A 486 18.78 -10.74 15.46
CA PHE A 486 19.29 -11.52 14.33
C PHE A 486 19.70 -12.94 14.71
N ASN A 487 20.23 -13.16 15.92
CA ASN A 487 20.57 -14.51 16.40
C ASN A 487 19.29 -15.37 16.59
N LEU A 488 18.21 -14.76 17.10
CA LEU A 488 16.91 -15.42 17.22
C LEU A 488 16.38 -15.86 15.85
N LEU A 489 16.47 -14.98 14.84
CA LEU A 489 15.97 -15.26 13.49
C LEU A 489 16.83 -16.25 12.72
N SER A 490 18.14 -16.34 13.00
CA SER A 490 19.08 -17.20 12.25
C SER A 490 19.42 -18.51 12.94
N GLY A 491 19.27 -18.62 14.25
CA GLY A 491 19.80 -19.71 15.04
C GLY A 491 18.84 -20.43 15.97
N TYR A 492 17.53 -20.10 15.92
CA TYR A 492 16.53 -20.67 16.85
C TYR A 492 16.94 -20.56 18.33
N SER A 493 17.62 -19.48 18.69
CA SER A 493 18.00 -19.21 20.08
C SER A 493 16.77 -18.87 20.91
N GLU A 494 16.81 -19.13 22.21
CA GLU A 494 15.77 -18.66 23.13
C GLU A 494 15.65 -17.12 23.07
N PRO A 495 14.42 -16.55 23.17
CA PRO A 495 14.23 -15.11 23.19
C PRO A 495 15.00 -14.50 24.36
N PRO A 496 15.84 -13.50 24.12
CA PRO A 496 16.54 -12.81 25.20
C PRO A 496 15.59 -11.92 26.00
N VAL A 497 16.06 -11.46 27.17
CA VAL A 497 15.44 -10.31 27.82
C VAL A 497 15.83 -9.05 27.03
N TRP A 498 14.83 -8.36 26.47
CA TRP A 498 15.02 -7.16 25.68
C TRP A 498 15.32 -5.95 26.58
N ASN A 499 16.25 -5.08 26.19
CA ASN A 499 16.53 -3.82 26.88
C ASN A 499 15.62 -2.69 26.36
N LYS A 500 15.56 -2.49 25.04
CA LYS A 500 14.87 -1.40 24.36
C LYS A 500 13.85 -1.90 23.33
N LEU A 501 14.22 -2.92 22.55
CA LEU A 501 13.36 -3.45 21.50
C LEU A 501 12.27 -4.32 22.09
N VAL A 502 11.10 -4.29 21.48
CA VAL A 502 10.02 -5.25 21.75
C VAL A 502 9.61 -5.87 20.42
N MET A 503 9.51 -7.18 20.38
CA MET A 503 9.25 -7.92 19.15
C MET A 503 7.86 -8.56 19.18
N ALA A 504 7.16 -8.57 18.04
CA ALA A 504 6.05 -9.49 17.79
C ALA A 504 6.60 -10.77 17.14
N PRO A 505 5.97 -11.95 17.44
CA PRO A 505 4.84 -12.15 18.34
C PRO A 505 5.21 -12.24 19.84
N LEU A 506 6.47 -12.02 20.18
CA LEU A 506 7.04 -12.21 21.50
C LEU A 506 7.01 -10.90 22.34
N GLY A 507 5.89 -10.64 23.02
CA GLY A 507 5.80 -9.56 24.01
C GLY A 507 5.25 -8.22 23.51
N LEU A 508 5.06 -7.99 22.18
CA LEU A 508 4.56 -6.69 21.70
C LEU A 508 3.13 -6.38 22.16
N ARG A 509 2.25 -7.37 22.15
CA ARG A 509 0.87 -7.20 22.63
C ARG A 509 0.81 -6.85 24.11
N GLU A 510 1.59 -7.56 24.91
CA GLU A 510 1.71 -7.36 26.36
C GLU A 510 2.27 -5.96 26.67
N LYS A 511 3.24 -5.49 25.90
CA LYS A 511 3.78 -4.14 26.02
C LYS A 511 2.72 -3.08 25.74
N ILE A 512 1.94 -3.26 24.66
CA ILE A 512 0.82 -2.34 24.32
C ILE A 512 -0.19 -2.30 25.47
N TYR A 513 -0.56 -3.45 26.03
CA TYR A 513 -1.48 -3.52 27.15
C TYR A 513 -0.91 -2.80 28.38
N ALA A 514 0.34 -3.04 28.73
CA ALA A 514 0.99 -2.40 29.87
C ALA A 514 1.01 -0.86 29.73
N LEU A 515 1.27 -0.34 28.51
CA LEU A 515 1.25 1.09 28.25
C LEU A 515 -0.17 1.68 28.40
N ILE A 516 -1.20 1.00 27.87
CA ILE A 516 -2.59 1.45 28.02
C ILE A 516 -3.03 1.36 29.50
N ASP A 517 -2.70 0.27 30.20
CA ASP A 517 -3.00 0.11 31.63
C ASP A 517 -2.35 1.18 32.48
N ASN A 518 -1.15 1.60 32.12
CA ASN A 518 -0.49 2.71 32.78
C ASN A 518 -1.28 4.01 32.63
N GLU A 519 -1.78 4.36 31.44
CA GLU A 519 -2.63 5.54 31.25
C GLU A 519 -3.92 5.46 32.08
N ILE A 520 -4.54 4.28 32.17
CA ILE A 520 -5.69 4.05 33.07
C ILE A 520 -5.32 4.31 34.53
N ALA A 521 -4.14 3.85 34.96
CA ALA A 521 -3.64 4.09 36.33
C ALA A 521 -3.36 5.57 36.59
N MET A 522 -2.84 6.31 35.58
CA MET A 522 -2.64 7.76 35.70
C MET A 522 -3.97 8.48 35.95
N VAL A 523 -5.00 8.22 35.15
CA VAL A 523 -6.33 8.81 35.35
C VAL A 523 -6.90 8.47 36.72
N ARG A 524 -6.82 7.20 37.14
CA ARG A 524 -7.29 6.77 38.45
C ARG A 524 -6.56 7.44 39.61
N SER A 525 -5.33 7.86 39.40
CA SER A 525 -4.54 8.62 40.39
C SER A 525 -4.79 10.15 40.36
N GLY A 526 -5.72 10.62 39.48
CA GLY A 526 -6.03 12.03 39.31
C GLY A 526 -5.06 12.79 38.40
N ARG A 527 -4.18 12.07 37.66
CA ARG A 527 -3.30 12.66 36.66
C ARG A 527 -3.93 12.56 35.27
N GLU A 528 -3.38 13.29 34.31
CA GLU A 528 -3.81 13.21 32.92
C GLU A 528 -3.41 11.87 32.28
N GLY A 529 -4.34 11.22 31.59
CA GLY A 529 -4.10 10.07 30.73
C GLY A 529 -4.49 10.41 29.29
N HIS A 530 -3.54 10.29 28.37
CA HIS A 530 -3.75 10.61 26.97
C HIS A 530 -2.91 9.71 26.07
N ILE A 531 -3.53 9.15 25.05
CA ILE A 531 -2.89 8.30 24.03
C ILE A 531 -3.08 8.95 22.67
N ILE A 532 -2.00 9.11 21.91
CA ILE A 532 -2.03 9.44 20.49
C ILE A 532 -1.40 8.28 19.72
N ALA A 533 -2.16 7.62 18.86
CA ALA A 533 -1.66 6.48 18.08
C ALA A 533 -1.91 6.68 16.58
N LYS A 534 -0.83 6.72 15.79
CA LYS A 534 -0.87 6.78 14.32
C LYS A 534 -0.48 5.43 13.76
N MET A 535 -1.32 4.88 12.85
CA MET A 535 -1.10 3.59 12.21
C MET A 535 -1.89 3.48 10.90
N ASN A 536 -1.66 2.39 10.15
CA ASN A 536 -2.42 2.16 8.92
C ASN A 536 -3.73 1.43 9.18
N SER A 537 -3.77 0.52 10.17
CA SER A 537 -4.94 -0.31 10.45
C SER A 537 -5.06 -0.65 11.92
N LEU A 538 -6.30 -0.64 12.42
CA LEU A 538 -6.67 -1.01 13.79
C LEU A 538 -7.84 -2.02 13.72
N ILE A 539 -7.56 -3.32 13.88
CA ILE A 539 -8.59 -4.38 13.82
C ILE A 539 -8.36 -5.51 14.84
N ASP A 540 -7.31 -5.41 15.66
CA ASP A 540 -7.09 -6.39 16.73
C ASP A 540 -8.14 -6.21 17.82
N GLN A 541 -9.05 -7.20 17.94
CA GLN A 541 -10.15 -7.14 18.89
C GLN A 541 -9.69 -6.90 20.32
N PRO A 542 -8.72 -7.67 20.86
CA PRO A 542 -8.28 -7.48 22.23
C PRO A 542 -7.67 -6.08 22.49
N VAL A 543 -6.94 -5.51 21.53
CA VAL A 543 -6.42 -4.13 21.63
C VAL A 543 -7.56 -3.11 21.59
N ILE A 544 -8.57 -3.30 20.72
CA ILE A 544 -9.74 -2.42 20.67
C ILE A 544 -10.50 -2.45 22.01
N GLN A 545 -10.71 -3.64 22.60
CA GLN A 545 -11.32 -3.77 23.92
C GLN A 545 -10.53 -3.03 24.98
N LYS A 546 -9.21 -3.10 24.93
CA LYS A 546 -8.32 -2.41 25.85
C LYS A 546 -8.41 -0.88 25.73
N LEU A 547 -8.55 -0.36 24.51
CA LEU A 547 -8.81 1.07 24.25
C LEU A 547 -10.19 1.49 24.78
N TYR A 548 -11.20 0.64 24.66
CA TYR A 548 -12.52 0.88 25.26
C TYR A 548 -12.45 0.92 26.79
N GLU A 549 -11.71 0.00 27.43
CA GLU A 549 -11.47 0.05 28.88
C GLU A 549 -10.80 1.36 29.30
N ALA A 550 -9.82 1.84 28.53
CA ALA A 550 -9.11 3.08 28.81
C ALA A 550 -10.03 4.30 28.63
N SER A 551 -10.81 4.36 27.57
CA SER A 551 -11.78 5.42 27.35
C SER A 551 -12.85 5.47 28.44
N ALA A 552 -13.42 4.32 28.81
CA ALA A 552 -14.39 4.22 29.90
C ALA A 552 -13.80 4.62 31.27
N ALA A 553 -12.49 4.49 31.44
CA ALA A 553 -11.77 4.96 32.63
C ALA A 553 -11.47 6.47 32.61
N GLY A 554 -11.70 7.15 31.47
CA GLY A 554 -11.47 8.60 31.30
C GLY A 554 -10.17 8.97 30.58
N VAL A 555 -9.46 8.02 30.01
CA VAL A 555 -8.28 8.30 29.17
C VAL A 555 -8.72 8.93 27.87
N HIS A 556 -8.13 10.06 27.49
CA HIS A 556 -8.32 10.66 26.16
C HIS A 556 -7.55 9.92 25.09
N ILE A 557 -8.15 9.60 23.96
CA ILE A 557 -7.54 8.77 22.93
C ILE A 557 -7.76 9.37 21.55
N ASP A 558 -6.69 9.80 20.90
CA ASP A 558 -6.67 10.30 19.54
C ASP A 558 -6.02 9.28 18.60
N LEU A 559 -6.79 8.72 17.70
CA LEU A 559 -6.35 7.72 16.74
C LEU A 559 -6.25 8.31 15.33
N ILE A 560 -5.08 8.19 14.72
CA ILE A 560 -4.83 8.58 13.33
C ILE A 560 -4.67 7.30 12.52
N VAL A 561 -5.80 6.77 12.01
CA VAL A 561 -5.86 5.49 11.28
C VAL A 561 -6.14 5.76 9.81
N ARG A 562 -5.13 5.59 8.97
CA ARG A 562 -5.26 5.86 7.54
C ARG A 562 -6.31 5.00 6.85
N GLY A 563 -6.30 3.69 7.09
CA GLY A 563 -7.06 2.69 6.35
C GLY A 563 -8.20 2.06 7.16
N ILE A 564 -8.00 0.79 7.49
CA ILE A 564 -9.01 -0.05 8.12
C ILE A 564 -9.10 0.25 9.62
N CYS A 565 -10.31 0.49 10.11
CA CYS A 565 -10.58 0.64 11.54
C CYS A 565 -11.80 -0.21 11.93
N GLY A 566 -11.58 -1.19 12.80
CA GLY A 566 -12.64 -2.04 13.37
C GLY A 566 -13.24 -1.48 14.65
N LEU A 567 -12.64 -0.43 15.23
CA LEU A 567 -13.16 0.27 16.40
C LEU A 567 -14.35 1.15 16.02
N ARG A 568 -15.34 1.30 16.90
CA ARG A 568 -16.47 2.22 16.76
C ARG A 568 -16.35 3.38 17.75
N THR A 569 -16.59 4.59 17.27
CA THR A 569 -16.65 5.82 18.09
C THR A 569 -18.08 6.16 18.47
N GLY A 570 -18.26 6.95 19.53
CA GLY A 570 -19.57 7.48 19.93
C GLY A 570 -20.50 6.43 20.56
N ILE A 571 -19.95 5.41 21.21
CA ILE A 571 -20.69 4.45 22.03
C ILE A 571 -20.67 4.98 23.45
N GLU A 572 -21.85 5.37 23.95
CA GLU A 572 -22.05 5.97 25.27
C GLU A 572 -21.46 5.11 26.40
N GLY A 573 -20.66 5.72 27.26
CA GLY A 573 -19.99 5.09 28.39
C GLY A 573 -18.79 4.18 27.98
N ILE A 574 -18.48 4.05 26.70
CA ILE A 574 -17.44 3.14 26.19
C ILE A 574 -16.39 3.89 25.36
N SER A 575 -16.82 4.61 24.33
CA SER A 575 -15.87 5.28 23.42
C SER A 575 -16.06 6.81 23.34
N ASP A 576 -16.59 7.41 24.40
CA ASP A 576 -16.84 8.86 24.48
C ASP A 576 -15.55 9.67 24.38
N ASN A 577 -14.43 9.12 24.87
CA ASN A 577 -13.14 9.77 24.88
C ASN A 577 -12.23 9.33 23.70
N ILE A 578 -12.78 8.64 22.69
CA ILE A 578 -12.02 8.19 21.52
C ILE A 578 -12.41 9.01 20.28
N THR A 579 -11.39 9.61 19.65
CA THR A 579 -11.54 10.17 18.31
C THR A 579 -10.74 9.33 17.28
N VAL A 580 -11.28 9.19 16.07
CA VAL A 580 -10.60 8.48 14.97
C VAL A 580 -10.55 9.39 13.76
N ARG A 581 -9.35 9.63 13.28
CA ARG A 581 -9.05 10.47 12.11
C ARG A 581 -8.33 9.64 11.04
N SER A 582 -8.64 9.92 9.78
CA SER A 582 -7.94 9.36 8.61
C SER A 582 -7.45 10.51 7.74
N ILE A 583 -6.20 10.46 7.30
CA ILE A 583 -5.63 11.43 6.37
C ILE A 583 -5.29 10.70 5.08
N VAL A 584 -5.82 11.22 3.97
CA VAL A 584 -5.53 10.77 2.60
C VAL A 584 -5.15 12.01 1.81
N GLY A 585 -4.08 11.92 1.02
CA GLY A 585 -3.59 13.05 0.23
C GLY A 585 -2.47 12.63 -0.72
N ARG A 586 -1.61 13.59 -1.09
CA ARG A 586 -0.51 13.38 -2.03
C ARG A 586 0.44 12.27 -1.59
N GLN A 587 0.79 12.24 -0.30
CA GLN A 587 1.67 11.24 0.28
C GLN A 587 0.83 10.14 0.95
N LEU A 588 1.35 8.90 0.95
CA LEU A 588 0.72 7.80 1.65
C LEU A 588 1.16 7.80 3.12
N GLU A 589 0.22 8.05 4.02
CA GLU A 589 0.47 8.01 5.45
C GLU A 589 0.78 6.58 5.91
N HIS A 590 2.03 6.30 6.25
CA HIS A 590 2.49 4.93 6.49
C HIS A 590 3.17 4.73 7.85
N SER A 591 3.73 5.77 8.45
CA SER A 591 4.42 5.69 9.74
C SER A 591 3.51 5.17 10.87
N ARG A 592 4.10 4.43 11.82
CA ARG A 592 3.45 3.99 13.05
C ARG A 592 4.13 4.64 14.22
N ILE A 593 3.36 5.45 14.96
CA ILE A 593 3.82 6.30 16.05
C ILE A 593 2.86 6.15 17.21
N PHE A 594 3.36 5.88 18.39
CA PHE A 594 2.58 5.65 19.59
C PHE A 594 3.12 6.53 20.72
N TRP A 595 2.32 7.48 21.14
CA TRP A 595 2.65 8.41 22.22
C TRP A 595 1.69 8.25 23.38
N PHE A 596 2.24 8.23 24.59
CA PHE A 596 1.53 8.08 25.85
C PHE A 596 1.96 9.20 26.79
N ALA A 597 0.98 9.86 27.42
CA ALA A 597 1.25 10.99 28.33
C ALA A 597 1.96 10.59 29.61
N ASN A 598 1.68 9.39 30.12
CA ASN A 598 2.32 8.81 31.30
C ASN A 598 2.39 9.79 32.49
N GLY A 599 1.29 10.56 32.68
CA GLY A 599 1.21 11.53 33.80
C GLY A 599 2.23 12.65 33.75
N GLY A 600 2.75 12.99 32.55
CA GLY A 600 3.73 14.05 32.31
C GLY A 600 5.15 13.56 32.02
N GLU A 601 5.42 12.26 32.18
CA GLU A 601 6.68 11.62 31.77
C GLU A 601 6.49 10.92 30.41
N GLU A 602 6.33 11.71 29.37
CA GLU A 602 5.94 11.25 28.02
C GLU A 602 6.76 10.05 27.54
N GLN A 603 6.05 9.05 26.96
CA GLN A 603 6.67 7.90 26.32
C GLN A 603 6.28 7.86 24.84
N LEU A 604 7.27 7.72 23.98
CA LEU A 604 7.08 7.68 22.53
C LEU A 604 7.75 6.47 21.92
N TYR A 605 7.01 5.77 21.08
CA TYR A 605 7.47 4.58 20.38
C TYR A 605 7.21 4.68 18.88
N LEU A 606 8.12 4.12 18.12
CA LEU A 606 7.94 3.84 16.68
C LEU A 606 7.81 2.33 16.46
N SER A 607 7.13 1.93 15.38
CA SER A 607 6.92 0.51 15.10
C SER A 607 6.85 0.21 13.60
N SER A 608 7.16 -1.02 13.25
CA SER A 608 6.80 -1.61 11.97
C SER A 608 5.39 -2.20 11.95
N ALA A 609 4.78 -2.43 13.13
CA ALA A 609 3.49 -3.07 13.33
C ALA A 609 2.32 -2.10 13.30
N ASP A 610 1.24 -2.49 12.63
CA ASP A 610 -0.11 -1.99 12.89
C ASP A 610 -0.78 -2.81 14.00
N TRP A 611 -1.83 -2.32 14.64
CA TRP A 611 -2.60 -3.09 15.62
C TRP A 611 -3.60 -4.01 14.93
N MET A 612 -3.05 -5.06 14.34
CA MET A 612 -3.78 -6.11 13.61
C MET A 612 -3.39 -7.49 14.12
N PRO A 613 -4.32 -8.49 14.15
CA PRO A 613 -4.00 -9.86 14.58
C PRO A 613 -2.75 -10.41 13.88
N ARG A 614 -2.69 -10.31 12.56
CA ARG A 614 -1.54 -10.81 11.78
C ARG A 614 -0.20 -10.13 12.13
N ASN A 615 -0.19 -8.85 12.51
CA ASN A 615 1.04 -8.16 12.90
C ASN A 615 1.49 -8.59 14.29
N LEU A 616 0.52 -8.83 15.19
CA LEU A 616 0.81 -9.16 16.58
C LEU A 616 1.02 -10.66 16.84
N ASN A 617 0.54 -11.55 15.95
CA ASN A 617 0.61 -13.00 16.11
C ASN A 617 1.48 -13.71 15.07
N ASP A 618 1.40 -13.28 13.79
CA ASP A 618 1.89 -14.06 12.65
C ASP A 618 3.05 -13.38 11.91
N ARG A 619 3.59 -12.29 12.50
CA ARG A 619 4.69 -11.52 11.93
C ARG A 619 5.78 -11.22 12.92
N VAL A 620 7.00 -11.16 12.40
CA VAL A 620 8.13 -10.54 13.11
C VAL A 620 8.06 -9.05 12.86
N GLU A 621 7.76 -8.30 13.92
CA GLU A 621 7.68 -6.83 13.92
C GLU A 621 8.54 -6.27 15.04
N LEU A 622 8.91 -5.01 14.94
CA LEU A 622 9.65 -4.29 15.97
C LEU A 622 8.87 -3.07 16.46
N PHE A 623 8.99 -2.84 17.76
CA PHE A 623 8.49 -1.68 18.48
C PHE A 623 9.63 -1.15 19.34
N PHE A 624 9.99 0.12 19.22
CA PHE A 624 11.17 0.69 19.86
C PHE A 624 10.92 2.11 20.33
N PRO A 625 11.50 2.49 21.51
CA PRO A 625 11.34 3.82 22.07
C PRO A 625 12.15 4.85 21.29
N VAL A 626 11.69 6.10 21.33
CA VAL A 626 12.48 7.30 21.02
C VAL A 626 12.76 7.98 22.35
N GLU A 627 14.03 8.16 22.69
CA GLU A 627 14.43 8.61 24.03
C GLU A 627 15.03 10.02 24.04
N THR A 628 15.54 10.50 22.90
CA THR A 628 16.09 11.85 22.78
C THR A 628 14.96 12.89 22.88
N GLU A 629 15.03 13.81 23.86
CA GLU A 629 13.99 14.82 24.09
C GLU A 629 13.67 15.66 22.86
N GLU A 630 14.67 16.01 22.05
CA GLU A 630 14.48 16.78 20.83
C GLU A 630 13.63 16.00 19.81
N HIS A 631 13.92 14.70 19.66
CA HIS A 631 13.15 13.82 18.77
C HIS A 631 11.73 13.60 19.29
N ILE A 632 11.53 13.43 20.60
CA ILE A 632 10.21 13.35 21.22
C ILE A 632 9.41 14.62 20.90
N ARG A 633 9.99 15.81 21.14
CA ARG A 633 9.34 17.09 20.81
C ARG A 633 9.02 17.24 19.33
N ARG A 634 9.94 16.84 18.45
CA ARG A 634 9.75 16.86 16.99
C ARG A 634 8.59 15.96 16.56
N ILE A 635 8.53 14.73 17.06
CA ILE A 635 7.47 13.77 16.71
C ILE A 635 6.14 14.19 17.35
N LYS A 636 6.14 14.73 18.57
CA LYS A 636 4.93 15.26 19.19
C LYS A 636 4.33 16.41 18.38
N ALA A 637 5.16 17.36 17.92
CA ALA A 637 4.72 18.45 17.04
C ALA A 637 4.16 17.91 15.71
N LEU A 638 4.73 16.83 15.17
CA LEU A 638 4.22 16.12 14.00
C LEU A 638 2.81 15.55 14.27
N LEU A 639 2.62 14.86 15.39
CA LEU A 639 1.31 14.31 15.77
C LEU A 639 0.27 15.42 15.96
N ASP A 640 0.63 16.52 16.63
CA ASP A 640 -0.23 17.68 16.83
C ASP A 640 -0.62 18.34 15.50
N LEU A 641 0.30 18.35 14.52
CA LEU A 641 0.00 18.84 13.16
C LEU A 641 -1.03 17.94 12.44
N TYR A 642 -0.88 16.62 12.52
CA TYR A 642 -1.87 15.69 12.00
C TYR A 642 -3.25 15.85 12.67
N LEU A 643 -3.29 16.10 13.99
CA LEU A 643 -4.54 16.33 14.70
C LEU A 643 -5.19 17.67 14.34
N ARG A 644 -4.45 18.66 13.88
CA ARG A 644 -4.96 19.95 13.41
C ARG A 644 -5.33 19.96 11.92
N ASP A 645 -4.94 18.92 11.15
CA ASP A 645 -5.25 18.86 9.72
C ASP A 645 -6.76 18.95 9.49
N ASN A 646 -7.18 19.93 8.67
CA ASN A 646 -8.56 20.17 8.28
C ASN A 646 -8.75 20.22 6.75
N VAL A 647 -7.70 19.88 6.00
CA VAL A 647 -7.72 19.81 4.53
C VAL A 647 -7.81 18.38 4.04
N GLY A 648 -6.89 17.49 4.47
CA GLY A 648 -6.84 16.08 4.09
C GLY A 648 -7.57 15.13 5.05
N ALA A 649 -7.88 15.60 6.26
CA ALA A 649 -8.43 14.76 7.32
C ALA A 649 -9.91 14.46 7.17
N HIS A 650 -10.27 13.23 7.55
CA HIS A 650 -11.64 12.73 7.64
C HIS A 650 -11.88 12.15 9.04
N MET A 651 -12.91 12.60 9.73
CA MET A 651 -13.31 12.09 11.05
C MET A 651 -14.30 10.95 10.92
N MET A 652 -14.07 9.88 11.67
CA MET A 652 -15.00 8.76 11.78
C MET A 652 -16.25 9.19 12.53
N GLN A 653 -17.40 8.71 12.06
CA GLN A 653 -18.70 8.85 12.69
C GLN A 653 -19.09 7.55 13.39
N SER A 654 -20.03 7.59 14.33
CA SER A 654 -20.50 6.41 15.10
C SER A 654 -20.99 5.24 14.23
N ASN A 655 -21.48 5.51 13.01
CA ASN A 655 -21.87 4.49 12.04
C ASN A 655 -20.70 3.97 11.18
N GLY A 656 -19.45 4.30 11.53
CA GLY A 656 -18.24 3.92 10.79
C GLY A 656 -18.05 4.63 9.45
N SER A 657 -18.92 5.61 9.09
CA SER A 657 -18.66 6.47 7.93
C SER A 657 -17.62 7.54 8.28
N TYR A 658 -17.06 8.18 7.26
CA TYR A 658 -16.08 9.24 7.44
C TYR A 658 -16.54 10.53 6.76
N ARG A 659 -16.43 11.64 7.50
CA ARG A 659 -16.67 12.98 6.96
C ARG A 659 -15.39 13.78 6.91
N ARG A 660 -15.11 14.43 5.78
CA ARG A 660 -14.01 15.37 5.65
C ARG A 660 -14.16 16.48 6.68
N VAL A 661 -13.09 16.80 7.39
CA VAL A 661 -13.07 17.90 8.34
C VAL A 661 -13.30 19.21 7.58
N ARG A 662 -14.32 19.94 7.96
CA ARG A 662 -14.60 21.30 7.43
C ARG A 662 -14.95 22.18 8.61
N ASN A 663 -14.06 23.09 8.94
CA ASN A 663 -14.27 24.09 9.98
C ASN A 663 -13.96 25.49 9.42
N LYS A 664 -14.22 26.53 10.21
CA LYS A 664 -13.95 27.92 9.83
C LYS A 664 -12.53 28.37 10.21
N LEU A 665 -11.69 27.46 10.66
CA LEU A 665 -10.30 27.74 11.01
C LEU A 665 -9.45 27.87 9.74
N GLU A 666 -8.27 28.44 9.87
CA GLU A 666 -7.30 28.51 8.78
C GLU A 666 -7.03 27.10 8.22
N PRO A 667 -6.91 26.97 6.88
CA PRO A 667 -6.60 25.68 6.28
C PRO A 667 -5.23 25.17 6.73
N VAL A 668 -5.20 23.98 7.31
CA VAL A 668 -3.97 23.28 7.71
C VAL A 668 -3.93 21.94 6.98
N SER A 669 -2.97 21.78 6.07
CA SER A 669 -2.63 20.52 5.43
C SER A 669 -1.34 20.01 6.04
N ALA A 670 -1.40 18.93 6.80
CA ALA A 670 -0.20 18.38 7.46
C ALA A 670 0.91 18.06 6.44
N GLN A 671 0.57 17.44 5.32
CA GLN A 671 1.54 17.07 4.27
C GLN A 671 2.19 18.29 3.62
N SER A 672 1.43 19.33 3.28
CA SER A 672 1.97 20.54 2.67
C SER A 672 2.84 21.32 3.67
N THR A 673 2.35 21.48 4.90
CA THR A 673 3.09 22.17 5.97
C THR A 673 4.43 21.49 6.27
N LEU A 674 4.45 20.14 6.34
CA LEU A 674 5.69 19.39 6.57
C LEU A 674 6.69 19.57 5.42
N TYR A 675 6.22 19.64 4.19
CA TYR A 675 7.09 19.90 3.05
C TYR A 675 7.68 21.29 3.08
N GLU A 676 6.85 22.31 3.33
CA GLU A 676 7.28 23.69 3.49
C GLU A 676 8.30 23.84 4.64
N MET A 677 8.04 23.21 5.79
CA MET A 677 8.97 23.21 6.91
C MET A 677 10.32 22.61 6.55
N ALA A 678 10.35 21.48 5.84
CA ALA A 678 11.59 20.86 5.39
C ALA A 678 12.37 21.75 4.42
N GLN A 679 11.70 22.43 3.49
CA GLN A 679 12.32 23.37 2.56
C GLN A 679 12.88 24.61 3.28
N LEU A 680 12.11 25.19 4.19
CA LEU A 680 12.52 26.35 4.97
C LEU A 680 13.72 26.05 5.86
N ALA A 681 13.74 24.88 6.48
CA ALA A 681 14.84 24.44 7.34
C ALA A 681 16.17 24.39 6.58
N VAL A 682 16.20 23.79 5.39
CA VAL A 682 17.41 23.75 4.53
C VAL A 682 17.79 25.13 4.01
N THR A 683 16.82 25.99 3.73
CA THR A 683 17.08 27.37 3.27
C THR A 683 17.68 28.20 4.41
N ALA A 684 17.14 28.08 5.61
CA ALA A 684 17.67 28.78 6.78
C ALA A 684 19.11 28.32 7.12
N ASP A 685 19.41 27.02 6.95
CA ASP A 685 20.75 26.47 7.17
C ASP A 685 21.81 27.02 6.20
N LYS A 686 21.40 27.40 5.00
CA LYS A 686 22.29 28.05 4.00
C LYS A 686 22.58 29.52 4.29
N LEU A 687 21.83 30.17 5.19
CA LEU A 687 22.07 31.56 5.56
C LEU A 687 23.26 31.65 6.55
N PRO A 688 24.08 32.72 6.46
CA PRO A 688 25.09 33.00 7.49
C PRO A 688 24.44 33.03 8.89
N MET A 689 25.15 32.56 9.87
CA MET A 689 24.65 32.42 11.26
C MET A 689 23.99 33.70 11.82
N GLU A 690 24.53 34.87 11.41
CA GLU A 690 24.01 36.20 11.73
C GLU A 690 22.64 36.55 11.09
N LYS A 691 22.21 35.79 10.07
CA LYS A 691 20.94 36.00 9.36
C LYS A 691 19.92 34.90 9.60
N ARG A 692 20.25 33.90 10.41
CA ARG A 692 19.34 32.82 10.77
C ARG A 692 18.29 33.36 11.72
N LEU A 693 17.07 33.56 11.23
CA LEU A 693 15.91 33.79 12.08
C LEU A 693 15.72 32.53 12.93
N GLN A 694 15.86 32.66 14.25
CA GLN A 694 15.41 31.61 15.14
C GLN A 694 13.91 31.42 14.90
N PRO A 695 13.41 30.18 14.70
CA PRO A 695 11.99 29.96 14.57
C PRO A 695 11.33 30.40 15.89
N VAL A 696 10.70 31.55 15.85
CA VAL A 696 9.87 32.01 16.96
C VAL A 696 8.62 31.18 16.92
N PHE A 697 8.60 30.13 17.71
CA PHE A 697 7.36 29.48 18.09
C PHE A 697 6.56 30.50 18.91
N SER A 698 5.69 31.26 18.25
CA SER A 698 4.76 32.10 18.97
C SER A 698 3.86 31.21 19.82
N ARG A 699 4.05 31.28 21.13
CA ARG A 699 3.03 30.87 22.08
C ARG A 699 1.76 31.69 21.78
N ARG A 700 0.80 31.08 21.14
CA ARG A 700 -0.60 31.45 21.20
C ARG A 700 -1.47 30.21 21.13
#